data_bd41ce2d8a40189db53d9a767bcac7a4
#
_entry.id   bd41ce2d8a40189db53d9a767bcac7a4
#
_cell.length_a   1.000
_cell.length_b   1.000
_cell.length_c   1.000
_cell.angle_alpha   90.00
_cell.angle_beta   90.00
_cell.angle_gamma   90.00
#
_symmetry.space_group_name_H-M   'P 1'
#
loop_
_entity.id
_entity.type
_entity.pdbx_description
1 polymer ?
#
loop_
_entity_poly.entity_id
_entity_poly.type
_entity_poly.pdbx_seq_one_letter_code
_entity_poly.pdbx_strand_id
1 'polypeptide(L)'
;MVKKKTIVDNTKYRPELLEDIMGAGFGRYAKYIIQERALPDARDGLKPVQRRILYAMYHDGNTWDHAYRKSAKTVGLVIGNYHPHGDTSVYDAMVRMSQDWKVRLPLIDMHGNNGSIDDDPAAAMRYTEARLAKVTQVMEEDLDKNTVEMAPNFDDTEHEPTVLPAPFPVMLVNGATGIAAGYATNMPPHNLNEVVDATIYRIQNPESALTDVMDILTGPDFPTGGIVQGEAGIRDAFTTGKGRIVVRSKCEIHEEKSCQQIIITEIPYEVVKGQLVKKMDEIRVSKDIDGILDVRDESDREGLRIVVDVRKDIDANMILNYFYKNTDLQVYYNYNNVAIIDKRPVQVGLLGLLDAFIAFRKEVVLRRSRYELDKMEARCHIIEGLMKAVSILDEVIRIIRASQDKGDAKRNLMNEFGFDEPQSEAIVSLRLYRLSNTDIITLREEFAELVNQIEETKAIIENENVLHSVIIKELRNVKKEYGQERRTRIEAEVEEINYDKTAMIANERVVVTVSRDGYLKRVSMRSYNAVGDQETAIKDGDVLIGTTECDTLDTLLLFTSKGNYASIPVWQIEEGKWKDVGMHLNKVVRIDGEDKIKNAILIKSFDTYAWIVTVSSAGQIKKTPVNNWQVDRNNKVMTAMNLGKDAEMINAFIAYSNQQILMVSKDGYSYRFTIEDIPATGVKSKGVKAMNLGKGDSLAWGCVMNAEDPAVLYITNVGQMKRIHTEEIVFGNRPMKGNLICKRLKINPSIVTLAKAVSAGEELIFKDPERQVLRASEVPLKPRESGFGSPLVLKDGWNLYRGIDECRIIDIPTDVDNEVHEDVERLSLFDEKEG
;
A
#
# COMPACT_ATOMS: atom_id res chain seq x y z
N MET A 1 -18.29 -23.62 63.53
CA MET A 1 -19.27 -23.35 62.49
C MET A 1 -18.82 -24.08 61.21
N VAL A 2 -19.47 -25.20 60.89
CA VAL A 2 -19.19 -26.03 59.74
C VAL A 2 -19.85 -25.33 58.54
N LYS A 3 -19.06 -24.89 57.53
CA LYS A 3 -19.61 -24.39 56.29
C LYS A 3 -20.36 -25.50 55.56
N LYS A 4 -21.70 -25.40 55.48
CA LYS A 4 -22.51 -26.22 54.58
C LYS A 4 -21.98 -26.07 53.16
N LYS A 5 -21.39 -27.14 52.61
CA LYS A 5 -21.15 -27.24 51.17
C LYS A 5 -22.53 -27.28 50.51
N THR A 6 -22.84 -26.24 49.74
CA THR A 6 -23.99 -26.25 48.83
C THR A 6 -23.72 -27.32 47.79
N ILE A 7 -24.46 -28.45 47.89
CA ILE A 7 -24.45 -29.48 46.84
C ILE A 7 -25.19 -28.84 45.66
N VAL A 8 -24.46 -28.44 44.65
CA VAL A 8 -25.04 -28.04 43.37
C VAL A 8 -25.59 -29.31 42.73
N ASP A 9 -26.90 -29.29 42.45
CA ASP A 9 -27.57 -30.38 41.71
C ASP A 9 -27.00 -30.49 40.31
N ASN A 10 -26.05 -31.39 40.11
CA ASN A 10 -25.32 -31.58 38.85
C ASN A 10 -26.17 -32.23 37.76
N THR A 11 -27.43 -32.54 37.99
CA THR A 11 -28.31 -33.16 36.98
C THR A 11 -28.78 -32.17 35.90
N LYS A 12 -28.68 -30.86 36.17
CA LYS A 12 -29.09 -29.77 35.24
C LYS A 12 -27.93 -29.08 34.54
N TYR A 13 -26.69 -29.30 34.95
CA TYR A 13 -25.51 -28.61 34.45
C TYR A 13 -24.44 -29.62 34.01
N ARG A 14 -24.02 -29.53 32.77
CA ARG A 14 -22.86 -30.25 32.26
C ARG A 14 -21.63 -29.35 32.40
N PRO A 15 -20.61 -29.74 33.18
CA PRO A 15 -19.38 -28.99 33.26
C PRO A 15 -18.62 -29.16 31.94
N GLU A 16 -18.39 -28.04 31.23
CA GLU A 16 -17.56 -27.99 30.05
C GLU A 16 -16.47 -26.94 30.24
N LEU A 17 -15.29 -27.18 29.68
CA LEU A 17 -14.22 -26.19 29.72
C LEU A 17 -14.59 -25.01 28.81
N LEU A 18 -14.32 -23.79 29.28
CA LEU A 18 -14.59 -22.56 28.50
C LEU A 18 -13.87 -22.58 27.15
N GLU A 19 -12.63 -23.10 27.12
CA GLU A 19 -11.82 -23.21 25.89
C GLU A 19 -12.47 -24.15 24.89
N ASP A 20 -13.09 -25.25 25.30
CA ASP A 20 -13.79 -26.20 24.41
C ASP A 20 -15.06 -25.55 23.83
N ILE A 21 -15.83 -24.83 24.65
CA ILE A 21 -17.02 -24.09 24.20
C ILE A 21 -16.63 -23.00 23.21
N MET A 22 -15.59 -22.23 23.52
CA MET A 22 -15.08 -21.17 22.63
C MET A 22 -14.51 -21.75 21.35
N GLY A 23 -13.72 -22.81 21.41
CA GLY A 23 -13.15 -23.50 20.26
C GLY A 23 -14.22 -24.05 19.30
N ALA A 24 -15.22 -24.76 19.87
CA ALA A 24 -16.34 -25.28 19.11
C ALA A 24 -17.23 -24.17 18.51
N GLY A 25 -17.47 -23.10 19.29
CA GLY A 25 -18.21 -21.92 18.83
C GLY A 25 -17.48 -21.19 17.71
N PHE A 26 -16.19 -20.94 17.88
CA PHE A 26 -15.35 -20.31 16.86
C PHE A 26 -15.27 -21.18 15.60
N GLY A 27 -15.09 -22.46 15.70
CA GLY A 27 -15.04 -23.36 14.55
C GLY A 27 -16.32 -23.36 13.72
N ARG A 28 -17.51 -23.36 14.38
CA ARG A 28 -18.80 -23.21 13.70
C ARG A 28 -18.96 -21.86 13.04
N TYR A 29 -18.60 -20.79 13.71
CA TYR A 29 -18.67 -19.44 13.18
C TYR A 29 -17.70 -19.24 12.02
N ALA A 30 -16.47 -19.74 12.14
CA ALA A 30 -15.48 -19.69 11.06
C ALA A 30 -15.98 -20.44 9.80
N LYS A 31 -16.55 -21.65 9.98
CA LYS A 31 -17.16 -22.40 8.88
C LYS A 31 -18.29 -21.62 8.22
N TYR A 32 -19.17 -21.02 9.00
CA TYR A 32 -20.26 -20.20 8.48
C TYR A 32 -19.75 -19.01 7.66
N ILE A 33 -18.78 -18.23 8.20
CA ILE A 33 -18.20 -17.10 7.46
C ILE A 33 -17.55 -17.53 6.15
N ILE A 34 -16.87 -18.66 6.15
CA ILE A 34 -16.18 -19.19 4.97
C ILE A 34 -17.20 -19.58 3.89
N GLN A 35 -18.20 -20.40 4.25
CA GLN A 35 -19.12 -21.00 3.28
C GLN A 35 -20.30 -20.11 2.92
N GLU A 36 -20.84 -19.34 3.90
CA GLU A 36 -22.12 -18.65 3.77
C GLU A 36 -22.03 -17.12 3.79
N ARG A 37 -20.81 -16.55 3.70
CA ARG A 37 -20.69 -15.10 3.81
C ARG A 37 -19.63 -14.46 2.91
N ALA A 38 -18.37 -14.84 3.04
CA ALA A 38 -17.26 -14.03 2.55
C ALA A 38 -16.69 -14.48 1.21
N LEU A 39 -16.72 -15.78 0.92
CA LEU A 39 -16.12 -16.34 -0.27
C LEU A 39 -17.16 -16.61 -1.36
N PRO A 40 -16.81 -16.38 -2.64
CA PRO A 40 -17.68 -16.70 -3.76
C PRO A 40 -17.66 -18.21 -4.05
N ASP A 41 -18.76 -18.74 -4.62
CA ASP A 41 -18.82 -20.09 -5.17
C ASP A 41 -18.20 -20.06 -6.58
N ALA A 42 -17.35 -21.04 -6.90
CA ALA A 42 -16.68 -21.11 -8.20
C ALA A 42 -17.66 -21.33 -9.37
N ARG A 43 -18.85 -21.88 -9.11
CA ARG A 43 -19.86 -22.22 -10.10
C ARG A 43 -20.56 -21.00 -10.67
N ASP A 44 -21.03 -20.09 -9.83
CA ASP A 44 -21.75 -18.87 -10.24
C ASP A 44 -21.01 -17.55 -9.92
N GLY A 45 -19.86 -17.63 -9.23
CA GLY A 45 -19.03 -16.47 -8.91
C GLY A 45 -19.62 -15.55 -7.84
N LEU A 46 -20.70 -15.91 -7.17
CA LEU A 46 -21.44 -15.06 -6.28
C LEU A 46 -21.22 -15.44 -4.81
N LYS A 47 -21.24 -14.42 -3.97
CA LYS A 47 -21.41 -14.57 -2.53
C LYS A 47 -22.88 -14.85 -2.21
N PRO A 48 -23.21 -15.50 -1.08
CA PRO A 48 -24.60 -15.79 -0.72
C PRO A 48 -25.51 -14.55 -0.72
N VAL A 49 -25.07 -13.40 -0.19
CA VAL A 49 -25.87 -12.17 -0.20
C VAL A 49 -26.16 -11.68 -1.62
N GLN A 50 -25.19 -11.75 -2.54
CA GLN A 50 -25.37 -11.35 -3.93
C GLN A 50 -26.40 -12.26 -4.64
N ARG A 51 -26.24 -13.57 -4.47
CA ARG A 51 -27.15 -14.57 -5.03
C ARG A 51 -28.59 -14.36 -4.54
N ARG A 52 -28.75 -14.13 -3.24
CA ARG A 52 -30.08 -13.88 -2.62
C ARG A 52 -30.71 -12.57 -3.12
N ILE A 53 -29.93 -11.52 -3.37
CA ILE A 53 -30.42 -10.27 -3.95
C ILE A 53 -30.96 -10.52 -5.37
N LEU A 54 -30.16 -11.16 -6.23
CA LEU A 54 -30.56 -11.42 -7.61
C LEU A 54 -31.79 -12.32 -7.64
N TYR A 55 -31.77 -13.43 -6.90
CA TYR A 55 -32.91 -14.35 -6.81
C TYR A 55 -34.17 -13.68 -6.29
N ALA A 56 -34.11 -12.85 -5.24
CA ALA A 56 -35.26 -12.11 -4.72
C ALA A 56 -35.85 -11.15 -5.77
N MET A 57 -34.98 -10.47 -6.53
CA MET A 57 -35.42 -9.57 -7.61
C MET A 57 -36.10 -10.36 -8.74
N TYR A 58 -35.55 -11.48 -9.15
CA TYR A 58 -36.12 -12.36 -10.15
C TYR A 58 -37.49 -12.92 -9.72
N HIS A 59 -37.58 -13.46 -8.52
CA HIS A 59 -38.77 -14.04 -7.96
C HIS A 59 -39.92 -13.00 -7.77
N ASP A 60 -39.56 -11.74 -7.44
CA ASP A 60 -40.53 -10.61 -7.41
C ASP A 60 -40.87 -10.09 -8.83
N GLY A 61 -40.31 -10.63 -9.90
CA GLY A 61 -40.49 -10.13 -11.27
C GLY A 61 -39.94 -8.72 -11.48
N ASN A 62 -38.80 -8.38 -10.82
CA ASN A 62 -38.11 -7.11 -10.99
C ASN A 62 -37.00 -7.23 -12.03
N THR A 63 -37.37 -7.66 -13.23
CA THR A 63 -36.48 -7.94 -14.35
C THR A 63 -36.17 -6.72 -15.21
N TRP A 64 -35.20 -6.80 -16.07
CA TRP A 64 -34.70 -5.70 -16.89
C TRP A 64 -35.73 -5.06 -17.82
N ASP A 65 -36.74 -5.79 -18.23
CA ASP A 65 -37.85 -5.38 -19.12
C ASP A 65 -39.04 -4.75 -18.37
N HIS A 66 -38.99 -4.73 -17.04
CA HIS A 66 -39.98 -4.09 -16.19
C HIS A 66 -39.51 -2.72 -15.69
N ALA A 67 -40.46 -1.95 -15.12
CA ALA A 67 -40.16 -0.66 -14.52
C ALA A 67 -39.26 -0.83 -13.27
N TYR A 68 -38.38 0.15 -13.03
CA TYR A 68 -37.58 0.21 -11.83
C TYR A 68 -38.43 0.22 -10.57
N ARG A 69 -37.97 -0.44 -9.53
CA ARG A 69 -38.59 -0.47 -8.22
C ARG A 69 -37.70 0.18 -7.17
N LYS A 70 -38.28 0.76 -6.13
CA LYS A 70 -37.51 1.32 -5.01
C LYS A 70 -36.58 0.27 -4.42
N SER A 71 -35.29 0.61 -4.26
CA SER A 71 -34.29 -0.28 -3.70
C SER A 71 -34.66 -0.80 -2.32
N ALA A 72 -35.37 0.02 -1.52
CA ALA A 72 -35.89 -0.37 -0.23
C ALA A 72 -36.88 -1.57 -0.29
N LYS A 73 -37.61 -1.75 -1.41
CA LYS A 73 -38.48 -2.91 -1.58
C LYS A 73 -37.69 -4.18 -1.71
N THR A 74 -36.67 -4.17 -2.58
CA THR A 74 -35.77 -5.33 -2.79
C THR A 74 -35.01 -5.68 -1.50
N VAL A 75 -34.43 -4.67 -0.81
CA VAL A 75 -33.74 -4.89 0.47
C VAL A 75 -34.66 -5.51 1.50
N GLY A 76 -35.92 -5.01 1.61
CA GLY A 76 -36.94 -5.55 2.52
C GLY A 76 -37.27 -7.03 2.21
N LEU A 77 -37.44 -7.39 0.93
CA LEU A 77 -37.70 -8.77 0.51
C LEU A 77 -36.54 -9.69 0.85
N VAL A 78 -35.29 -9.26 0.57
CA VAL A 78 -34.09 -10.04 0.83
C VAL A 78 -33.93 -10.34 2.32
N ILE A 79 -34.12 -9.32 3.18
CA ILE A 79 -34.00 -9.49 4.63
C ILE A 79 -35.12 -10.33 5.19
N GLY A 80 -36.32 -10.10 4.71
CA GLY A 80 -37.51 -10.82 5.20
C GLY A 80 -37.51 -12.28 4.86
N ASN A 81 -37.07 -12.65 3.65
CA ASN A 81 -37.28 -14.01 3.14
C ASN A 81 -35.97 -14.83 3.07
N TYR A 82 -34.80 -14.21 2.84
CA TYR A 82 -33.61 -14.98 2.46
C TYR A 82 -32.35 -14.67 3.31
N HIS A 83 -32.16 -13.42 3.75
CA HIS A 83 -30.89 -12.99 4.34
C HIS A 83 -31.10 -12.19 5.63
N PRO A 84 -31.19 -12.84 6.82
CA PRO A 84 -31.55 -12.22 8.09
C PRO A 84 -30.38 -11.41 8.69
N HIS A 85 -29.91 -10.39 7.99
CA HIS A 85 -28.82 -9.49 8.37
C HIS A 85 -29.23 -8.02 8.19
N GLY A 86 -28.31 -7.09 8.55
CA GLY A 86 -28.60 -5.66 8.47
C GLY A 86 -28.88 -5.16 7.05
N ASP A 87 -29.83 -4.25 6.93
CA ASP A 87 -30.29 -3.63 5.68
C ASP A 87 -29.18 -2.92 4.92
N THR A 88 -28.30 -2.24 5.62
CA THR A 88 -27.14 -1.55 5.03
C THR A 88 -26.26 -2.52 4.26
N SER A 89 -25.93 -3.69 4.82
CA SER A 89 -25.07 -4.67 4.17
C SER A 89 -25.67 -5.23 2.87
N VAL A 90 -26.98 -5.42 2.85
CA VAL A 90 -27.71 -5.87 1.64
C VAL A 90 -27.75 -4.77 0.60
N TYR A 91 -28.05 -3.53 1.04
CA TYR A 91 -28.09 -2.38 0.13
C TYR A 91 -26.72 -2.08 -0.50
N ASP A 92 -25.65 -2.09 0.31
CA ASP A 92 -24.29 -1.85 -0.18
C ASP A 92 -23.84 -2.92 -1.18
N ALA A 93 -24.21 -4.19 -0.94
CA ALA A 93 -23.95 -5.27 -1.91
C ALA A 93 -24.70 -5.05 -3.23
N MET A 94 -25.97 -4.61 -3.14
CA MET A 94 -26.81 -4.28 -4.31
C MET A 94 -26.22 -3.10 -5.09
N VAL A 95 -25.84 -2.02 -4.41
CA VAL A 95 -25.18 -0.85 -5.01
C VAL A 95 -23.90 -1.24 -5.72
N ARG A 96 -23.02 -2.02 -5.04
CA ARG A 96 -21.75 -2.44 -5.66
C ARG A 96 -21.95 -3.23 -6.95
N MET A 97 -22.98 -4.06 -7.06
CA MET A 97 -23.31 -4.81 -8.28
C MET A 97 -23.82 -3.93 -9.43
N SER A 98 -24.16 -2.66 -9.17
CA SER A 98 -24.57 -1.68 -10.18
C SER A 98 -23.48 -0.71 -10.62
N GLN A 99 -22.31 -0.69 -9.92
CA GLN A 99 -21.24 0.27 -10.16
C GLN A 99 -20.31 -0.21 -11.27
N ASP A 100 -20.30 0.45 -12.41
CA ASP A 100 -19.53 0.10 -13.60
C ASP A 100 -18.03 0.39 -13.48
N TRP A 101 -17.62 1.12 -12.41
CA TRP A 101 -16.20 1.31 -12.02
C TRP A 101 -15.73 0.29 -10.98
N LYS A 102 -16.62 -0.54 -10.42
CA LYS A 102 -16.30 -1.61 -9.45
C LYS A 102 -16.39 -3.01 -10.05
N VAL A 103 -17.34 -3.22 -10.98
CA VAL A 103 -17.56 -4.51 -11.63
C VAL A 103 -17.44 -4.36 -13.15
N ARG A 104 -16.87 -5.36 -13.81
CA ARG A 104 -16.67 -5.31 -15.26
C ARG A 104 -17.99 -5.46 -16.04
N LEU A 105 -18.92 -6.22 -15.46
CA LEU A 105 -20.25 -6.45 -15.99
C LEU A 105 -21.28 -6.26 -14.87
N PRO A 106 -21.93 -5.09 -14.78
CA PRO A 106 -22.97 -4.83 -13.79
C PRO A 106 -24.13 -5.83 -13.88
N LEU A 107 -24.54 -6.36 -12.72
CA LEU A 107 -25.65 -7.33 -12.62
C LEU A 107 -26.96 -6.65 -12.23
N ILE A 108 -26.90 -5.43 -11.75
CA ILE A 108 -28.05 -4.61 -11.35
C ILE A 108 -28.00 -3.29 -12.13
N ASP A 109 -29.14 -2.91 -12.66
CA ASP A 109 -29.37 -1.60 -13.29
C ASP A 109 -30.07 -0.68 -12.26
N MET A 110 -29.47 0.47 -11.97
CA MET A 110 -29.90 1.36 -10.90
C MET A 110 -30.11 2.79 -11.37
N HIS A 111 -31.21 3.39 -10.93
CA HIS A 111 -31.51 4.80 -11.11
C HIS A 111 -31.30 5.59 -9.82
N GLY A 112 -30.80 6.81 -9.96
CA GLY A 112 -30.47 7.70 -8.84
C GLY A 112 -28.99 7.72 -8.55
N ASN A 113 -28.60 8.28 -7.40
CA ASN A 113 -27.21 8.33 -6.98
C ASN A 113 -26.79 6.98 -6.37
N ASN A 114 -26.01 6.20 -7.11
CA ASN A 114 -25.40 4.92 -6.66
C ASN A 114 -23.94 5.07 -6.24
N GLY A 115 -23.49 6.28 -5.86
CA GLY A 115 -22.11 6.60 -5.49
C GLY A 115 -21.29 7.11 -6.66
N SER A 116 -20.01 7.34 -6.41
CA SER A 116 -19.07 7.81 -7.43
C SER A 116 -17.69 7.15 -7.27
N ILE A 117 -16.82 7.38 -8.25
CA ILE A 117 -15.39 6.97 -8.20
C ILE A 117 -14.59 7.80 -7.17
N ASP A 118 -15.17 8.89 -6.66
CA ASP A 118 -14.61 9.72 -5.59
C ASP A 118 -14.93 9.19 -4.18
N ASP A 119 -15.54 7.99 -4.10
CA ASP A 119 -15.99 7.35 -2.86
C ASP A 119 -17.15 8.07 -2.18
N ASP A 120 -17.91 8.87 -2.97
CA ASP A 120 -19.17 9.39 -2.46
C ASP A 120 -20.14 8.23 -2.21
N PRO A 121 -20.82 8.22 -1.07
CA PRO A 121 -21.76 7.16 -0.76
C PRO A 121 -23.00 7.23 -1.66
N ALA A 122 -23.60 6.07 -1.94
CA ALA A 122 -24.89 6.02 -2.57
C ALA A 122 -25.96 6.74 -1.74
N ALA A 123 -26.95 7.32 -2.40
CA ALA A 123 -28.12 7.87 -1.71
C ALA A 123 -28.85 6.75 -0.94
N ALA A 124 -29.56 7.10 0.14
CA ALA A 124 -30.29 6.12 0.91
C ALA A 124 -31.33 5.36 0.03
N MET A 125 -31.51 4.06 0.32
CA MET A 125 -32.32 3.11 -0.49
C MET A 125 -33.75 3.56 -0.81
N ARG A 126 -34.30 4.52 -0.05
CA ARG A 126 -35.64 5.12 -0.32
C ARG A 126 -35.63 6.08 -1.51
N TYR A 127 -34.47 6.58 -1.92
CA TYR A 127 -34.31 7.51 -3.05
C TYR A 127 -33.87 6.80 -4.34
N THR A 128 -33.14 5.70 -4.25
CA THR A 128 -32.72 4.93 -5.42
C THR A 128 -33.75 3.93 -5.87
N GLU A 129 -33.67 3.57 -7.14
CA GLU A 129 -34.52 2.55 -7.77
C GLU A 129 -33.63 1.57 -8.51
N ALA A 130 -33.99 0.30 -8.52
CA ALA A 130 -33.20 -0.76 -9.12
C ALA A 130 -34.08 -1.79 -9.83
N ARG A 131 -33.47 -2.48 -10.79
CA ARG A 131 -33.98 -3.70 -11.44
C ARG A 131 -32.79 -4.58 -11.83
N LEU A 132 -33.06 -5.83 -12.19
CA LEU A 132 -32.00 -6.69 -12.73
C LEU A 132 -31.47 -6.10 -14.04
N ALA A 133 -30.15 -6.21 -14.24
CA ALA A 133 -29.56 -5.91 -15.54
C ALA A 133 -29.91 -7.00 -16.56
N LYS A 134 -29.86 -6.65 -17.87
CA LYS A 134 -30.23 -7.60 -18.93
C LYS A 134 -29.38 -8.89 -18.89
N VAL A 135 -28.11 -8.78 -18.56
CA VAL A 135 -27.19 -9.94 -18.45
C VAL A 135 -27.56 -10.88 -17.31
N THR A 136 -28.21 -10.39 -16.28
CA THR A 136 -28.59 -11.22 -15.12
C THR A 136 -29.71 -12.19 -15.47
N GLN A 137 -30.58 -11.83 -16.42
CA GLN A 137 -31.63 -12.72 -16.88
C GLN A 137 -31.09 -14.05 -17.37
N VAL A 138 -29.98 -14.05 -18.14
CA VAL A 138 -29.42 -15.35 -18.65
C VAL A 138 -28.81 -16.20 -17.53
N MET A 139 -28.57 -15.61 -16.36
CA MET A 139 -28.09 -16.36 -15.19
C MET A 139 -29.23 -17.06 -14.43
N GLU A 140 -30.48 -16.67 -14.69
CA GLU A 140 -31.67 -17.10 -13.95
C GLU A 140 -32.70 -17.83 -14.83
N GLU A 141 -32.54 -17.76 -16.15
CA GLU A 141 -33.51 -18.24 -17.16
C GLU A 141 -33.94 -19.69 -16.95
N ASP A 142 -33.07 -20.55 -16.49
CA ASP A 142 -33.32 -21.97 -16.32
C ASP A 142 -33.61 -22.39 -14.85
N LEU A 143 -33.84 -21.47 -13.92
CA LEU A 143 -34.07 -21.80 -12.50
C LEU A 143 -35.30 -22.66 -12.26
N ASP A 144 -36.37 -22.46 -13.02
CA ASP A 144 -37.62 -23.20 -12.94
C ASP A 144 -37.57 -24.62 -13.55
N LYS A 145 -36.45 -24.97 -14.19
CA LYS A 145 -36.22 -26.27 -14.86
C LYS A 145 -35.43 -27.28 -14.03
N ASN A 146 -35.42 -27.12 -12.71
CA ASN A 146 -34.70 -27.99 -11.77
C ASN A 146 -33.20 -28.15 -12.07
N THR A 147 -32.58 -27.09 -12.59
CA THR A 147 -31.16 -27.05 -13.00
C THR A 147 -30.18 -27.05 -11.85
N VAL A 148 -30.60 -26.51 -10.71
CA VAL A 148 -29.79 -26.35 -9.50
C VAL A 148 -30.53 -26.92 -8.29
N GLU A 149 -29.78 -27.18 -7.20
CA GLU A 149 -30.39 -27.59 -5.94
C GLU A 149 -31.03 -26.38 -5.24
N MET A 150 -32.25 -26.57 -4.76
CA MET A 150 -32.96 -25.63 -3.92
C MET A 150 -32.81 -26.06 -2.48
N ALA A 151 -32.51 -25.11 -1.60
CA ALA A 151 -32.45 -25.31 -0.16
C ALA A 151 -33.56 -24.52 0.54
N PRO A 152 -34.05 -24.94 1.72
CA PRO A 152 -34.93 -24.10 2.50
C PRO A 152 -34.19 -22.83 2.96
N ASN A 153 -34.93 -21.74 3.06
CA ASN A 153 -34.44 -20.50 3.63
C ASN A 153 -34.20 -20.63 5.15
N PHE A 154 -33.81 -19.51 5.82
CA PHE A 154 -33.42 -19.53 7.23
C PHE A 154 -34.55 -19.92 8.21
N ASP A 155 -35.83 -19.82 7.81
CA ASP A 155 -37.00 -20.13 8.65
C ASP A 155 -37.88 -21.25 8.07
N ASP A 156 -37.40 -21.96 7.05
CA ASP A 156 -38.07 -23.08 6.36
C ASP A 156 -39.41 -22.70 5.72
N THR A 157 -39.66 -21.41 5.44
CA THR A 157 -40.90 -20.93 4.82
C THR A 157 -40.86 -20.90 3.30
N GLU A 158 -39.67 -20.66 2.73
CA GLU A 158 -39.43 -20.60 1.29
C GLU A 158 -38.20 -21.40 0.88
N HIS A 159 -37.94 -21.49 -0.40
CA HIS A 159 -36.75 -22.13 -0.94
C HIS A 159 -35.89 -21.12 -1.70
N GLU A 160 -34.59 -21.24 -1.57
CA GLU A 160 -33.62 -20.47 -2.31
C GLU A 160 -32.64 -21.36 -3.08
N PRO A 161 -32.11 -20.93 -4.23
CA PRO A 161 -31.13 -21.71 -4.98
C PRO A 161 -29.79 -21.69 -4.26
N THR A 162 -29.15 -22.83 -4.14
CA THR A 162 -27.80 -22.95 -3.58
C THR A 162 -26.73 -22.28 -4.48
N VAL A 163 -27.03 -22.17 -5.77
CA VAL A 163 -26.19 -21.57 -6.82
C VAL A 163 -27.08 -21.17 -7.99
N LEU A 164 -26.76 -20.09 -8.72
CA LEU A 164 -27.47 -19.73 -9.95
C LEU A 164 -26.91 -20.52 -11.16
N PRO A 165 -27.77 -20.88 -12.16
CA PRO A 165 -27.33 -21.64 -13.34
C PRO A 165 -26.57 -20.79 -14.38
N ALA A 166 -25.59 -19.98 -13.92
CA ALA A 166 -24.85 -19.01 -14.73
C ALA A 166 -24.27 -19.66 -16.01
N PRO A 167 -24.48 -19.06 -17.20
CA PRO A 167 -24.01 -19.62 -18.47
C PRO A 167 -22.55 -19.24 -18.81
N PHE A 168 -21.89 -18.40 -18.03
CA PHE A 168 -20.50 -17.99 -18.21
C PHE A 168 -19.79 -17.84 -16.85
N PRO A 169 -18.45 -17.90 -16.79
CA PRO A 169 -17.68 -17.83 -15.53
C PRO A 169 -17.70 -16.43 -14.91
N VAL A 170 -18.78 -16.07 -14.20
CA VAL A 170 -18.99 -14.74 -13.59
C VAL A 170 -17.87 -14.37 -12.65
N MET A 171 -17.29 -15.34 -11.93
CA MET A 171 -16.19 -15.11 -11.00
C MET A 171 -14.95 -14.55 -11.70
N LEU A 172 -14.62 -15.05 -12.90
CA LEU A 172 -13.51 -14.53 -13.69
C LEU A 172 -13.85 -13.16 -14.29
N VAL A 173 -15.09 -12.97 -14.78
CA VAL A 173 -15.50 -11.72 -15.44
C VAL A 173 -15.56 -10.55 -14.46
N ASN A 174 -16.20 -10.71 -13.32
CA ASN A 174 -16.39 -9.62 -12.34
C ASN A 174 -15.37 -9.60 -11.21
N GLY A 175 -14.54 -10.63 -11.11
CA GLY A 175 -13.64 -10.79 -9.97
C GLY A 175 -14.38 -11.01 -8.66
N ALA A 176 -13.64 -11.12 -7.58
CA ALA A 176 -14.19 -11.24 -6.23
C ALA A 176 -13.19 -10.78 -5.17
N THR A 177 -13.68 -10.08 -4.15
CA THR A 177 -12.91 -9.71 -2.97
C THR A 177 -13.64 -10.17 -1.71
N GLY A 178 -12.96 -10.73 -0.72
CA GLY A 178 -13.58 -11.17 0.51
C GLY A 178 -12.59 -11.58 1.58
N ILE A 179 -12.96 -11.38 2.84
CA ILE A 179 -12.14 -11.72 3.99
C ILE A 179 -12.94 -12.66 4.90
N ALA A 180 -12.42 -13.85 5.13
CA ALA A 180 -13.00 -14.88 5.98
C ALA A 180 -12.02 -15.26 7.11
N ALA A 181 -12.42 -16.19 7.98
CA ALA A 181 -11.57 -16.71 9.04
C ALA A 181 -10.46 -17.62 8.44
N GLY A 182 -9.24 -17.13 8.38
CA GLY A 182 -8.08 -17.85 7.84
C GLY A 182 -7.97 -17.86 6.31
N TYR A 183 -8.94 -17.29 5.59
CA TYR A 183 -8.95 -17.19 4.13
C TYR A 183 -9.30 -15.78 3.68
N ALA A 184 -8.71 -15.36 2.60
CA ALA A 184 -9.10 -14.15 1.89
C ALA A 184 -9.15 -14.46 0.40
N THR A 185 -10.02 -13.79 -0.34
CA THR A 185 -10.02 -13.82 -1.80
C THR A 185 -9.83 -12.43 -2.35
N ASN A 186 -9.01 -12.30 -3.37
CA ASN A 186 -8.79 -11.07 -4.11
C ASN A 186 -8.49 -11.43 -5.57
N MET A 187 -9.53 -11.56 -6.35
CA MET A 187 -9.47 -11.89 -7.77
C MET A 187 -9.87 -10.67 -8.59
N PRO A 188 -9.05 -10.21 -9.53
CA PRO A 188 -9.42 -9.11 -10.40
C PRO A 188 -10.44 -9.53 -11.45
N PRO A 189 -11.19 -8.58 -12.01
CA PRO A 189 -12.06 -8.82 -13.15
C PRO A 189 -11.25 -9.07 -14.43
N HIS A 190 -11.87 -9.80 -15.38
CA HIS A 190 -11.28 -10.12 -16.69
C HIS A 190 -12.26 -9.79 -17.81
N ASN A 191 -11.76 -9.70 -19.04
CA ASN A 191 -12.57 -9.42 -20.21
C ASN A 191 -13.51 -10.59 -20.54
N LEU A 192 -14.82 -10.30 -20.71
CA LEU A 192 -15.83 -11.34 -21.01
C LEU A 192 -15.52 -12.10 -22.30
N ASN A 193 -15.06 -11.43 -23.35
CA ASN A 193 -14.77 -12.07 -24.63
C ASN A 193 -13.63 -13.09 -24.47
N GLU A 194 -12.56 -12.71 -23.78
CA GLU A 194 -11.41 -13.57 -23.54
C GLU A 194 -11.74 -14.74 -22.60
N VAL A 195 -12.52 -14.48 -21.55
CA VAL A 195 -12.97 -15.55 -20.63
C VAL A 195 -13.84 -16.56 -21.33
N VAL A 196 -14.75 -16.12 -22.20
CA VAL A 196 -15.60 -17.01 -23.00
C VAL A 196 -14.76 -17.81 -23.99
N ASP A 197 -13.86 -17.16 -24.73
CA ASP A 197 -13.01 -17.84 -25.70
C ASP A 197 -12.06 -18.84 -25.03
N ALA A 198 -11.48 -18.50 -23.88
CA ALA A 198 -10.67 -19.41 -23.07
C ALA A 198 -11.47 -20.61 -22.55
N THR A 199 -12.72 -20.38 -22.13
CA THR A 199 -13.63 -21.45 -21.71
C THR A 199 -13.96 -22.38 -22.87
N ILE A 200 -14.28 -21.85 -24.04
CA ILE A 200 -14.55 -22.64 -25.25
C ILE A 200 -13.32 -23.46 -25.66
N TYR A 201 -12.14 -22.82 -25.63
CA TYR A 201 -10.89 -23.51 -25.96
C TYR A 201 -10.63 -24.68 -24.99
N ARG A 202 -10.87 -24.48 -23.68
CA ARG A 202 -10.70 -25.52 -22.65
C ARG A 202 -11.70 -26.65 -22.79
N ILE A 203 -12.96 -26.39 -23.20
CA ILE A 203 -13.95 -27.43 -23.54
C ILE A 203 -13.49 -28.27 -24.73
N GLN A 204 -12.93 -27.61 -25.75
CA GLN A 204 -12.47 -28.30 -26.97
C GLN A 204 -11.15 -29.06 -26.76
N ASN A 205 -10.30 -28.59 -25.86
CA ASN A 205 -8.97 -29.11 -25.56
C ASN A 205 -8.80 -29.34 -24.04
N PRO A 206 -9.40 -30.41 -23.48
CA PRO A 206 -9.38 -30.63 -22.03
C PRO A 206 -7.97 -30.79 -21.42
N GLU A 207 -7.00 -31.23 -22.20
CA GLU A 207 -5.60 -31.43 -21.79
C GLU A 207 -4.69 -30.22 -22.15
N SER A 208 -5.28 -29.09 -22.56
CA SER A 208 -4.51 -27.88 -22.92
C SER A 208 -3.62 -27.39 -21.76
N ALA A 209 -2.40 -26.95 -22.09
CA ALA A 209 -1.52 -26.32 -21.13
C ALA A 209 -2.01 -24.92 -20.72
N LEU A 210 -1.55 -24.44 -19.59
CA LEU A 210 -1.89 -23.08 -19.13
C LEU A 210 -1.45 -22.01 -20.15
N THR A 211 -0.30 -22.20 -20.78
CA THR A 211 0.22 -21.27 -21.80
C THR A 211 -0.76 -21.07 -22.95
N ASP A 212 -1.37 -22.15 -23.44
CA ASP A 212 -2.31 -22.08 -24.56
C ASP A 212 -3.57 -21.26 -24.21
N VAL A 213 -4.00 -21.36 -22.94
CA VAL A 213 -5.14 -20.61 -22.42
C VAL A 213 -4.76 -19.15 -22.17
N MET A 214 -3.50 -18.89 -21.78
CA MET A 214 -2.99 -17.53 -21.56
C MET A 214 -2.82 -16.74 -22.86
N ASP A 215 -2.61 -17.39 -23.98
CA ASP A 215 -2.60 -16.72 -25.29
C ASP A 215 -3.97 -16.12 -25.66
N ILE A 216 -5.05 -16.64 -25.04
CA ILE A 216 -6.42 -16.16 -25.22
C ILE A 216 -6.83 -15.20 -24.11
N LEU A 217 -6.63 -15.59 -22.84
CA LEU A 217 -6.90 -14.78 -21.65
C LEU A 217 -5.59 -14.25 -21.11
N THR A 218 -5.19 -13.09 -21.59
CA THR A 218 -3.85 -12.51 -21.34
C THR A 218 -3.66 -11.98 -19.93
N GLY A 219 -4.74 -11.64 -19.23
CA GLY A 219 -4.68 -11.12 -17.86
C GLY A 219 -5.93 -10.32 -17.46
N PRO A 220 -5.86 -9.56 -16.37
CA PRO A 220 -7.01 -8.83 -15.84
C PRO A 220 -7.47 -7.72 -16.80
N ASP A 221 -8.75 -7.37 -16.70
CA ASP A 221 -9.35 -6.27 -17.44
C ASP A 221 -10.20 -5.42 -16.48
N PHE A 222 -9.57 -4.41 -15.90
CA PHE A 222 -10.17 -3.57 -14.89
C PHE A 222 -11.23 -2.63 -15.48
N PRO A 223 -12.36 -2.39 -14.78
CA PRO A 223 -13.38 -1.45 -15.22
C PRO A 223 -12.85 -0.03 -15.43
N THR A 224 -11.88 0.39 -14.63
CA THR A 224 -11.22 1.70 -14.69
C THR A 224 -10.08 1.80 -15.72
N GLY A 225 -9.81 0.73 -16.47
CA GLY A 225 -8.71 0.68 -17.45
C GLY A 225 -7.35 0.58 -16.79
N GLY A 226 -6.44 1.46 -17.18
CA GLY A 226 -5.07 1.50 -16.69
C GLY A 226 -4.11 0.54 -17.40
N ILE A 227 -2.87 0.51 -16.93
CA ILE A 227 -1.79 -0.30 -17.50
C ILE A 227 -1.35 -1.31 -16.45
N VAL A 228 -1.42 -2.58 -16.80
CA VAL A 228 -0.90 -3.68 -15.98
C VAL A 228 0.49 -4.04 -16.46
N GLN A 229 1.44 -4.11 -15.54
CA GLN A 229 2.82 -4.49 -15.81
C GLN A 229 3.20 -5.73 -15.00
N GLY A 230 3.96 -6.64 -15.63
CA GLY A 230 4.49 -7.84 -14.99
C GLY A 230 3.75 -9.13 -15.36
N GLU A 231 3.95 -9.63 -16.57
CA GLU A 231 3.37 -10.90 -17.05
C GLU A 231 3.72 -12.09 -16.16
N ALA A 232 4.92 -12.10 -15.57
CA ALA A 232 5.32 -13.16 -14.63
C ALA A 232 4.37 -13.27 -13.44
N GLY A 233 3.91 -12.13 -12.88
CA GLY A 233 2.95 -12.12 -11.77
C GLY A 233 1.55 -12.61 -12.19
N ILE A 234 1.13 -12.37 -13.45
CA ILE A 234 -0.11 -12.94 -14.02
C ILE A 234 0.04 -14.45 -14.14
N ARG A 235 1.15 -14.93 -14.70
CA ARG A 235 1.45 -16.37 -14.86
C ARG A 235 1.46 -17.10 -13.53
N ASP A 236 2.08 -16.53 -12.50
CA ASP A 236 2.07 -17.08 -11.14
C ASP A 236 0.65 -17.19 -10.59
N ALA A 237 -0.16 -16.12 -10.76
CA ALA A 237 -1.55 -16.10 -10.33
C ALA A 237 -2.41 -17.14 -11.06
N PHE A 238 -2.23 -17.29 -12.36
CA PHE A 238 -2.96 -18.27 -13.16
C PHE A 238 -2.51 -19.71 -12.90
N THR A 239 -1.25 -19.91 -12.48
CA THR A 239 -0.74 -21.24 -12.09
C THR A 239 -1.19 -21.62 -10.69
N THR A 240 -0.98 -20.75 -9.70
CA THR A 240 -1.08 -21.11 -8.28
C THR A 240 -2.28 -20.48 -7.55
N GLY A 241 -2.94 -19.53 -8.17
CA GLY A 241 -3.93 -18.66 -7.54
C GLY A 241 -3.33 -17.50 -6.77
N LYS A 242 -2.00 -17.33 -6.76
CA LYS A 242 -1.30 -16.18 -6.13
C LYS A 242 -0.33 -15.55 -7.09
N GLY A 243 -0.33 -14.22 -7.13
CA GLY A 243 0.61 -13.46 -7.94
C GLY A 243 0.58 -11.98 -7.56
N ARG A 244 1.55 -11.24 -8.03
CA ARG A 244 1.64 -9.80 -7.80
C ARG A 244 1.91 -9.08 -9.10
N ILE A 245 1.09 -8.11 -9.42
CA ILE A 245 1.22 -7.27 -10.61
C ILE A 245 1.28 -5.79 -10.20
N VAL A 246 1.79 -4.97 -11.08
CA VAL A 246 1.74 -3.51 -10.97
C VAL A 246 0.59 -3.00 -11.81
N VAL A 247 -0.24 -2.12 -11.24
CA VAL A 247 -1.30 -1.41 -11.95
C VAL A 247 -0.97 0.07 -11.94
N ARG A 248 -0.84 0.65 -13.11
CA ARG A 248 -0.44 2.04 -13.32
C ARG A 248 -1.55 2.82 -14.03
N SER A 249 -1.70 4.08 -13.66
CA SER A 249 -2.58 5.03 -14.37
C SER A 249 -2.13 5.22 -15.82
N LYS A 250 -3.09 5.50 -16.69
CA LYS A 250 -2.78 5.99 -18.04
C LYS A 250 -2.59 7.50 -17.99
N CYS A 251 -1.38 7.92 -18.31
CA CYS A 251 -0.97 9.32 -18.28
C CYS A 251 -0.38 9.73 -19.63
N GLU A 252 -0.66 10.94 -20.05
CA GLU A 252 -0.11 11.56 -21.26
C GLU A 252 0.46 12.93 -20.91
N ILE A 253 1.60 13.29 -21.50
CA ILE A 253 2.22 14.60 -21.30
C ILE A 253 2.00 15.44 -22.55
N HIS A 254 1.40 16.60 -22.36
CA HIS A 254 1.13 17.57 -23.43
C HIS A 254 1.91 18.86 -23.17
N GLU A 255 2.49 19.42 -24.22
CA GLU A 255 3.14 20.72 -24.16
C GLU A 255 2.17 21.83 -24.51
N GLU A 256 1.98 22.77 -23.57
CA GLU A 256 1.22 23.99 -23.75
C GLU A 256 2.14 25.21 -23.90
N LYS A 257 1.57 26.37 -24.30
CA LYS A 257 2.36 27.60 -24.51
C LYS A 257 3.07 28.08 -23.22
N SER A 258 2.46 27.89 -22.05
CA SER A 258 2.95 28.40 -20.77
C SER A 258 3.50 27.34 -19.83
N CYS A 259 3.10 26.07 -19.99
CA CYS A 259 3.42 24.96 -19.10
C CYS A 259 3.48 23.64 -19.87
N GLN A 260 3.86 22.57 -19.21
CA GLN A 260 3.59 21.20 -19.61
C GLN A 260 2.41 20.68 -18.78
N GLN A 261 1.60 19.81 -19.33
CA GLN A 261 0.47 19.21 -18.64
C GLN A 261 0.63 17.70 -18.58
N ILE A 262 0.52 17.14 -17.37
CA ILE A 262 0.33 15.70 -17.20
C ILE A 262 -1.17 15.46 -17.12
N ILE A 263 -1.71 14.75 -18.10
CA ILE A 263 -3.13 14.43 -18.20
C ILE A 263 -3.31 12.97 -17.83
N ILE A 264 -4.11 12.70 -16.81
CA ILE A 264 -4.41 11.37 -16.30
C ILE A 264 -5.85 11.05 -16.70
N THR A 265 -6.03 10.02 -17.53
CA THR A 265 -7.34 9.62 -18.05
C THR A 265 -7.88 8.34 -17.45
N GLU A 266 -7.02 7.50 -16.87
CA GLU A 266 -7.38 6.25 -16.22
C GLU A 266 -6.58 6.11 -14.93
N ILE A 267 -7.22 5.63 -13.86
CA ILE A 267 -6.59 5.39 -12.56
C ILE A 267 -6.63 3.91 -12.19
N PRO A 268 -5.72 3.42 -11.34
CA PRO A 268 -5.70 2.03 -10.94
C PRO A 268 -7.01 1.62 -10.26
N TYR A 269 -7.38 0.37 -10.44
CA TYR A 269 -8.61 -0.21 -9.88
C TYR A 269 -8.66 -0.08 -8.36
N GLU A 270 -9.82 0.28 -7.84
CA GLU A 270 -10.12 0.55 -6.42
C GLU A 270 -9.42 1.78 -5.81
N VAL A 271 -8.69 2.55 -6.58
CA VAL A 271 -8.16 3.85 -6.14
C VAL A 271 -9.29 4.88 -6.12
N VAL A 272 -9.35 5.65 -5.04
CA VAL A 272 -10.30 6.75 -4.85
C VAL A 272 -9.75 8.02 -5.50
N LYS A 273 -10.41 8.50 -6.56
CA LYS A 273 -9.95 9.64 -7.36
C LYS A 273 -9.73 10.89 -6.52
N GLY A 274 -10.69 11.27 -5.68
CA GLY A 274 -10.60 12.49 -4.86
C GLY A 274 -9.44 12.46 -3.85
N GLN A 275 -9.12 11.30 -3.27
CA GLN A 275 -7.97 11.14 -2.38
C GLN A 275 -6.65 11.22 -3.14
N LEU A 276 -6.61 10.67 -4.36
CA LEU A 276 -5.44 10.74 -5.23
C LEU A 276 -5.12 12.19 -5.62
N VAL A 277 -6.14 12.95 -6.09
CA VAL A 277 -6.02 14.37 -6.42
C VAL A 277 -5.54 15.18 -5.22
N LYS A 278 -6.16 14.97 -4.06
CA LYS A 278 -5.77 15.62 -2.80
C LYS A 278 -4.32 15.34 -2.44
N LYS A 279 -3.86 14.10 -2.56
CA LYS A 279 -2.47 13.73 -2.24
C LYS A 279 -1.46 14.38 -3.20
N MET A 280 -1.79 14.47 -4.49
CA MET A 280 -0.97 15.20 -5.47
C MET A 280 -0.91 16.69 -5.16
N ASP A 281 -2.04 17.29 -4.76
CA ASP A 281 -2.08 18.70 -4.36
C ASP A 281 -1.33 18.97 -3.04
N GLU A 282 -1.40 18.05 -2.08
CA GLU A 282 -0.59 18.11 -0.86
C GLU A 282 0.91 18.14 -1.17
N ILE A 283 1.38 17.33 -2.13
CA ILE A 283 2.79 17.35 -2.60
C ILE A 283 3.14 18.72 -3.19
N ARG A 284 2.25 19.33 -3.97
CA ARG A 284 2.42 20.69 -4.50
C ARG A 284 2.52 21.74 -3.39
N VAL A 285 1.61 21.69 -2.42
CA VAL A 285 1.52 22.67 -1.32
C VAL A 285 2.70 22.53 -0.36
N SER A 286 3.11 21.31 -0.03
CA SER A 286 4.26 21.04 0.86
C SER A 286 5.60 21.37 0.22
N LYS A 287 5.61 21.57 -1.10
CA LYS A 287 6.84 21.74 -1.90
C LYS A 287 7.83 20.59 -1.73
N ASP A 288 7.34 19.38 -1.59
CA ASP A 288 8.19 18.18 -1.54
C ASP A 288 9.03 18.03 -2.80
N ILE A 289 8.51 18.54 -3.91
CA ILE A 289 9.19 18.74 -5.20
C ILE A 289 8.80 20.10 -5.78
N ASP A 290 9.70 20.71 -6.54
CA ASP A 290 9.42 21.96 -7.25
C ASP A 290 8.84 21.70 -8.65
N GLY A 291 8.18 22.69 -9.22
CA GLY A 291 7.71 22.67 -10.61
C GLY A 291 6.25 22.32 -10.82
N ILE A 292 5.50 21.87 -9.82
CA ILE A 292 4.07 21.69 -9.92
C ILE A 292 3.38 23.04 -9.73
N LEU A 293 2.69 23.52 -10.75
CA LEU A 293 1.96 24.78 -10.74
C LEU A 293 0.56 24.61 -10.17
N ASP A 294 -0.17 23.60 -10.66
CA ASP A 294 -1.55 23.34 -10.26
C ASP A 294 -1.92 21.88 -10.42
N VAL A 295 -2.91 21.41 -9.66
CA VAL A 295 -3.51 20.08 -9.74
C VAL A 295 -5.01 20.25 -9.76
N ARG A 296 -5.67 19.83 -10.85
CA ARG A 296 -7.11 19.99 -11.05
C ARG A 296 -7.79 18.69 -11.43
N ASP A 297 -8.99 18.51 -10.96
CA ASP A 297 -9.92 17.49 -11.47
C ASP A 297 -10.84 18.14 -12.50
N GLU A 298 -10.71 17.73 -13.75
CA GLU A 298 -11.51 18.20 -14.89
C GLU A 298 -12.44 17.09 -15.40
N SER A 299 -12.67 16.05 -14.58
CA SER A 299 -13.54 14.94 -14.94
C SER A 299 -14.97 15.42 -15.18
N ASP A 300 -15.57 14.97 -16.27
CA ASP A 300 -16.92 15.32 -16.68
C ASP A 300 -17.67 14.11 -17.26
N ARG A 301 -18.69 14.34 -18.08
CA ARG A 301 -19.50 13.30 -18.72
C ARG A 301 -18.74 12.53 -19.81
N GLU A 302 -17.66 13.08 -20.34
CA GLU A 302 -16.81 12.42 -21.34
C GLU A 302 -15.85 11.42 -20.70
N GLY A 303 -15.54 11.60 -19.42
CA GLY A 303 -14.70 10.67 -18.69
C GLY A 303 -13.86 11.28 -17.57
N LEU A 304 -12.98 10.47 -17.02
CA LEU A 304 -12.02 10.87 -16.00
C LEU A 304 -10.90 11.70 -16.65
N ARG A 305 -10.63 12.87 -16.08
CA ARG A 305 -9.56 13.74 -16.50
C ARG A 305 -8.97 14.50 -15.32
N ILE A 306 -7.79 14.12 -14.87
CA ILE A 306 -7.03 14.87 -13.87
C ILE A 306 -5.86 15.54 -14.60
N VAL A 307 -5.66 16.83 -14.35
CA VAL A 307 -4.63 17.63 -15.01
C VAL A 307 -3.67 18.19 -13.98
N VAL A 308 -2.38 17.99 -14.22
CA VAL A 308 -1.30 18.57 -13.43
C VAL A 308 -0.50 19.49 -14.31
N ASP A 309 -0.50 20.78 -13.99
CA ASP A 309 0.30 21.77 -14.69
C ASP A 309 1.72 21.79 -14.12
N VAL A 310 2.70 21.63 -15.00
CA VAL A 310 4.12 21.56 -14.67
C VAL A 310 4.86 22.72 -15.33
N ARG A 311 5.80 23.31 -14.62
CA ARG A 311 6.66 24.39 -15.12
C ARG A 311 7.53 23.89 -16.29
N LYS A 312 7.73 24.71 -17.33
CA LYS A 312 8.42 24.31 -18.57
C LYS A 312 9.89 23.94 -18.42
N ASP A 313 10.55 24.48 -17.43
CA ASP A 313 11.98 24.23 -17.15
C ASP A 313 12.23 22.92 -16.40
N ILE A 314 11.18 22.18 -16.04
CA ILE A 314 11.25 20.91 -15.33
C ILE A 314 10.71 19.79 -16.23
N ASP A 315 11.38 18.66 -16.23
CA ASP A 315 10.92 17.49 -16.98
C ASP A 315 9.66 16.89 -16.31
N ALA A 316 8.53 16.96 -17.01
CA ALA A 316 7.27 16.41 -16.53
C ALA A 316 7.32 14.89 -16.29
N ASN A 317 8.21 14.14 -17.00
CA ASN A 317 8.39 12.71 -16.73
C ASN A 317 8.99 12.46 -15.33
N MET A 318 9.87 13.32 -14.86
CA MET A 318 10.42 13.18 -13.50
C MET A 318 9.34 13.38 -12.45
N ILE A 319 8.45 14.36 -12.63
CA ILE A 319 7.30 14.59 -11.73
C ILE A 319 6.33 13.41 -11.79
N LEU A 320 6.03 12.90 -12.97
CA LEU A 320 5.18 11.72 -13.16
C LEU A 320 5.78 10.49 -12.46
N ASN A 321 7.08 10.26 -12.61
CA ASN A 321 7.79 9.18 -11.91
C ASN A 321 7.75 9.34 -10.38
N TYR A 322 7.86 10.58 -9.90
CA TYR A 322 7.69 10.86 -8.48
C TYR A 322 6.28 10.51 -8.00
N PHE A 323 5.24 10.87 -8.76
CA PHE A 323 3.86 10.53 -8.43
C PHE A 323 3.62 9.02 -8.45
N TYR A 324 4.13 8.27 -9.44
CA TYR A 324 4.04 6.80 -9.45
C TYR A 324 4.62 6.14 -8.20
N LYS A 325 5.68 6.72 -7.63
CA LYS A 325 6.34 6.15 -6.45
C LYS A 325 5.72 6.59 -5.12
N ASN A 326 5.13 7.79 -5.06
CA ASN A 326 4.68 8.42 -3.81
C ASN A 326 3.17 8.59 -3.70
N THR A 327 2.41 8.23 -4.73
CA THR A 327 0.94 8.28 -4.75
C THR A 327 0.35 6.98 -5.27
N ASP A 328 -0.98 6.88 -5.27
CA ASP A 328 -1.69 5.73 -5.79
C ASP A 328 -1.89 5.76 -7.33
N LEU A 329 -1.14 6.60 -8.05
CA LEU A 329 -1.04 6.53 -9.53
C LEU A 329 -0.41 5.22 -10.00
N GLN A 330 0.34 4.55 -9.16
CA GLN A 330 0.79 3.19 -9.34
C GLN A 330 0.57 2.41 -8.05
N VAL A 331 -0.09 1.26 -8.16
CA VAL A 331 -0.35 0.37 -7.03
C VAL A 331 0.06 -1.07 -7.36
N TYR A 332 0.28 -1.85 -6.31
CA TYR A 332 0.45 -3.29 -6.45
C TYR A 332 -0.88 -3.98 -6.24
N TYR A 333 -1.28 -4.81 -7.19
CA TYR A 333 -2.41 -5.70 -7.03
C TYR A 333 -1.93 -7.11 -6.71
N ASN A 334 -2.38 -7.66 -5.58
CA ASN A 334 -1.98 -8.98 -5.14
C ASN A 334 -3.14 -9.95 -5.39
N TYR A 335 -2.96 -10.88 -6.32
CA TYR A 335 -3.89 -11.99 -6.54
C TYR A 335 -3.91 -12.91 -5.33
N ASN A 336 -5.09 -13.36 -4.99
CA ASN A 336 -5.31 -14.45 -4.06
C ASN A 336 -6.64 -15.13 -4.41
N ASN A 337 -6.62 -16.04 -5.38
CA ASN A 337 -7.81 -16.67 -5.94
C ASN A 337 -8.27 -17.81 -5.03
N VAL A 338 -9.17 -17.48 -4.12
CA VAL A 338 -9.80 -18.46 -3.23
C VAL A 338 -11.30 -18.49 -3.52
N ALA A 339 -11.83 -19.69 -3.84
CA ALA A 339 -13.24 -19.90 -4.10
C ALA A 339 -13.76 -21.12 -3.33
N ILE A 340 -15.07 -21.20 -3.19
CA ILE A 340 -15.71 -22.42 -2.71
C ILE A 340 -15.86 -23.41 -3.89
N ILE A 341 -15.20 -24.55 -3.77
CA ILE A 341 -15.32 -25.69 -4.69
C ILE A 341 -15.67 -26.90 -3.82
N ASP A 342 -16.71 -27.65 -4.18
CA ASP A 342 -17.18 -28.81 -3.42
C ASP A 342 -17.38 -28.52 -1.91
N LYS A 343 -17.97 -27.34 -1.62
CA LYS A 343 -18.23 -26.85 -0.26
C LYS A 343 -16.96 -26.61 0.59
N ARG A 344 -15.79 -26.46 -0.06
CA ARG A 344 -14.50 -26.19 0.61
C ARG A 344 -13.84 -24.95 0.03
N PRO A 345 -13.17 -24.12 0.85
CA PRO A 345 -12.35 -23.02 0.36
C PRO A 345 -11.08 -23.60 -0.27
N VAL A 346 -10.87 -23.34 -1.55
CA VAL A 346 -9.72 -23.82 -2.31
C VAL A 346 -9.02 -22.65 -2.95
N GLN A 347 -7.70 -22.59 -2.81
CA GLN A 347 -6.88 -21.68 -3.61
C GLN A 347 -6.64 -22.34 -4.96
N VAL A 348 -7.01 -21.65 -6.04
CA VAL A 348 -7.13 -22.28 -7.36
C VAL A 348 -6.59 -21.36 -8.45
N GLY A 349 -5.84 -21.95 -9.40
CA GLY A 349 -5.37 -21.28 -10.62
C GLY A 349 -6.46 -21.20 -11.70
N LEU A 350 -6.11 -20.61 -12.85
CA LEU A 350 -7.05 -20.36 -13.94
C LEU A 350 -7.69 -21.64 -14.47
N LEU A 351 -6.89 -22.66 -14.78
CA LEU A 351 -7.42 -23.93 -15.33
C LEU A 351 -8.42 -24.58 -14.39
N GLY A 352 -8.11 -24.61 -13.09
CA GLY A 352 -9.04 -25.18 -12.10
C GLY A 352 -10.35 -24.44 -11.98
N LEU A 353 -10.35 -23.10 -12.16
CA LEU A 353 -11.58 -22.29 -12.17
C LEU A 353 -12.42 -22.59 -13.42
N LEU A 354 -11.78 -22.68 -14.58
CA LEU A 354 -12.46 -23.02 -15.82
C LEU A 354 -13.05 -24.44 -15.76
N ASP A 355 -12.28 -25.42 -15.26
CA ASP A 355 -12.73 -26.79 -15.13
C ASP A 355 -13.90 -26.93 -14.15
N ALA A 356 -13.86 -26.23 -13.00
CA ALA A 356 -14.97 -26.21 -12.05
C ALA A 356 -16.25 -25.62 -12.67
N PHE A 357 -16.12 -24.52 -13.42
CA PHE A 357 -17.24 -23.93 -14.14
C PHE A 357 -17.78 -24.88 -15.24
N ILE A 358 -16.92 -25.48 -16.06
CA ILE A 358 -17.30 -26.39 -17.15
C ILE A 358 -18.04 -27.59 -16.60
N ALA A 359 -17.55 -28.20 -15.52
CA ALA A 359 -18.20 -29.31 -14.85
C ALA A 359 -19.62 -28.95 -14.37
N PHE A 360 -19.73 -27.78 -13.72
CA PHE A 360 -21.02 -27.25 -13.29
C PHE A 360 -21.97 -26.96 -14.46
N ARG A 361 -21.48 -26.33 -15.53
CA ARG A 361 -22.32 -26.01 -16.68
C ARG A 361 -22.83 -27.24 -17.39
N LYS A 362 -21.99 -28.31 -17.49
CA LYS A 362 -22.44 -29.65 -17.97
C LYS A 362 -23.61 -30.16 -17.11
N GLU A 363 -23.52 -30.10 -15.79
CA GLU A 363 -24.59 -30.55 -14.90
C GLU A 363 -25.87 -29.73 -15.11
N VAL A 364 -25.79 -28.42 -15.23
CA VAL A 364 -26.95 -27.54 -15.47
C VAL A 364 -27.64 -27.89 -16.78
N VAL A 365 -26.89 -28.02 -17.87
CA VAL A 365 -27.46 -28.36 -19.19
C VAL A 365 -28.08 -29.78 -19.19
N LEU A 366 -27.45 -30.76 -18.57
CA LEU A 366 -27.99 -32.11 -18.44
C LEU A 366 -29.30 -32.14 -17.62
N ARG A 367 -29.36 -31.41 -16.50
CA ARG A 367 -30.57 -31.33 -15.66
C ARG A 367 -31.70 -30.64 -16.42
N ARG A 368 -31.40 -29.53 -17.11
CA ARG A 368 -32.35 -28.83 -17.99
C ARG A 368 -32.88 -29.79 -19.06
N SER A 369 -32.00 -30.45 -19.79
CA SER A 369 -32.37 -31.36 -20.88
C SER A 369 -33.23 -32.53 -20.39
N ARG A 370 -32.94 -33.09 -19.21
CA ARG A 370 -33.80 -34.14 -18.61
C ARG A 370 -35.19 -33.61 -18.27
N TYR A 371 -35.25 -32.42 -17.64
CA TYR A 371 -36.54 -31.81 -17.30
C TYR A 371 -37.38 -31.51 -18.55
N GLU A 372 -36.77 -30.99 -19.60
CA GLU A 372 -37.41 -30.71 -20.87
C GLU A 372 -37.83 -32.02 -21.58
N LEU A 373 -36.97 -33.03 -21.55
CA LEU A 373 -37.29 -34.36 -22.10
C LEU A 373 -38.51 -34.97 -21.42
N ASP A 374 -38.56 -34.99 -20.08
CA ASP A 374 -39.69 -35.55 -19.32
C ASP A 374 -40.99 -34.82 -19.69
N LYS A 375 -40.98 -33.49 -19.86
CA LYS A 375 -42.16 -32.72 -20.29
C LYS A 375 -42.56 -33.00 -21.73
N MET A 376 -41.55 -33.08 -22.64
CA MET A 376 -41.83 -33.39 -24.05
C MET A 376 -42.36 -34.81 -24.22
N GLU A 377 -41.78 -35.80 -23.52
CA GLU A 377 -42.27 -37.19 -23.54
C GLU A 377 -43.68 -37.30 -22.98
N ALA A 378 -43.96 -36.64 -21.86
CA ALA A 378 -45.34 -36.59 -21.29
C ALA A 378 -46.33 -35.94 -22.26
N ARG A 379 -45.94 -34.84 -22.93
CA ARG A 379 -46.80 -34.20 -23.93
C ARG A 379 -47.00 -35.04 -25.18
N CYS A 380 -45.93 -35.66 -25.69
CA CYS A 380 -45.97 -36.60 -26.84
C CYS A 380 -46.90 -37.75 -26.53
N HIS A 381 -46.80 -38.38 -25.37
CA HIS A 381 -47.64 -39.46 -24.92
C HIS A 381 -49.14 -39.06 -24.87
N ILE A 382 -49.45 -37.86 -24.42
CA ILE A 382 -50.82 -37.35 -24.46
C ILE A 382 -51.33 -37.16 -25.90
N ILE A 383 -50.52 -36.62 -26.81
CA ILE A 383 -50.84 -36.45 -28.21
C ILE A 383 -51.08 -37.79 -28.92
N GLU A 384 -50.25 -38.80 -28.64
CA GLU A 384 -50.49 -40.16 -29.14
C GLU A 384 -51.87 -40.68 -28.75
N GLY A 385 -52.24 -40.53 -27.46
CA GLY A 385 -53.56 -40.87 -26.97
C GLY A 385 -54.70 -40.12 -27.70
N LEU A 386 -54.52 -38.82 -27.91
CA LEU A 386 -55.48 -37.97 -28.64
C LEU A 386 -55.61 -38.40 -30.13
N MET A 387 -54.52 -38.65 -30.80
CA MET A 387 -54.48 -39.15 -32.20
C MET A 387 -55.20 -40.49 -32.32
N LYS A 388 -54.94 -41.41 -31.40
CA LYS A 388 -55.61 -42.71 -31.32
C LYS A 388 -57.13 -42.51 -31.06
N ALA A 389 -57.50 -41.65 -30.11
CA ALA A 389 -58.90 -41.35 -29.81
C ALA A 389 -59.64 -40.74 -31.01
N VAL A 390 -59.03 -39.84 -31.79
CA VAL A 390 -59.57 -39.26 -33.00
C VAL A 390 -59.78 -40.31 -34.10
N SER A 391 -58.90 -41.31 -34.19
CA SER A 391 -59.06 -42.41 -35.18
C SER A 391 -60.27 -43.36 -34.91
N ILE A 392 -60.72 -43.38 -33.64
CA ILE A 392 -61.86 -44.19 -33.17
C ILE A 392 -62.94 -43.27 -32.55
N LEU A 393 -63.14 -42.08 -33.11
CA LEU A 393 -63.91 -40.97 -32.51
C LEU A 393 -65.35 -41.36 -32.18
N ASP A 394 -66.08 -42.05 -33.09
CA ASP A 394 -67.47 -42.41 -32.89
C ASP A 394 -67.62 -43.34 -31.65
N GLU A 395 -66.68 -44.21 -31.43
CA GLU A 395 -66.66 -45.15 -30.32
C GLU A 395 -66.34 -44.46 -29.01
N VAL A 396 -65.38 -43.52 -29.00
CA VAL A 396 -65.03 -42.69 -27.86
C VAL A 396 -66.23 -41.84 -27.44
N ILE A 397 -66.95 -41.22 -28.39
CA ILE A 397 -68.13 -40.39 -28.09
C ILE A 397 -69.28 -41.30 -27.53
N ARG A 398 -69.47 -42.49 -28.06
CA ARG A 398 -70.42 -43.45 -27.55
C ARG A 398 -70.18 -43.80 -26.10
N ILE A 399 -68.94 -44.07 -25.72
CA ILE A 399 -68.58 -44.44 -24.36
C ILE A 399 -68.74 -43.24 -23.41
N ILE A 400 -68.29 -42.08 -23.81
CA ILE A 400 -68.39 -40.87 -22.98
C ILE A 400 -69.90 -40.57 -22.69
N ARG A 401 -70.77 -40.68 -23.70
CA ARG A 401 -72.20 -40.48 -23.55
C ARG A 401 -72.91 -41.57 -22.68
N ALA A 402 -72.43 -42.79 -22.65
CA ALA A 402 -72.94 -43.88 -21.85
C ALA A 402 -72.44 -43.84 -20.38
N SER A 403 -71.43 -43.04 -20.07
CA SER A 403 -70.82 -42.88 -18.75
C SER A 403 -71.65 -41.97 -17.84
N GLN A 404 -71.62 -42.19 -16.52
CA GLN A 404 -72.38 -41.46 -15.54
C GLN A 404 -71.77 -40.10 -15.18
N ASP A 405 -70.43 -40.04 -15.12
CA ASP A 405 -69.65 -38.82 -14.79
C ASP A 405 -68.33 -38.89 -15.48
N LYS A 406 -67.48 -37.78 -15.26
CA LYS A 406 -66.14 -37.68 -15.84
C LYS A 406 -65.20 -38.78 -15.39
N GLY A 407 -65.28 -39.25 -14.13
CA GLY A 407 -64.47 -40.31 -13.58
C GLY A 407 -64.83 -41.68 -14.16
N ASP A 408 -66.14 -41.90 -14.37
CA ASP A 408 -66.65 -43.11 -15.02
C ASP A 408 -66.27 -43.16 -16.50
N ALA A 409 -66.36 -42.05 -17.21
CA ALA A 409 -65.89 -41.93 -18.59
C ALA A 409 -64.42 -42.28 -18.75
N LYS A 410 -63.56 -41.78 -17.84
CA LYS A 410 -62.12 -42.09 -17.82
C LYS A 410 -61.87 -43.60 -17.65
N ARG A 411 -62.47 -44.25 -16.63
CA ARG A 411 -62.35 -45.67 -16.40
C ARG A 411 -62.83 -46.54 -17.57
N ASN A 412 -63.91 -46.16 -18.18
CA ASN A 412 -64.46 -46.91 -19.35
C ASN A 412 -63.55 -46.77 -20.58
N LEU A 413 -62.97 -45.57 -20.86
CA LEU A 413 -61.97 -45.36 -21.89
C LEU A 413 -60.68 -46.16 -21.64
N MET A 414 -60.23 -46.19 -20.39
CA MET A 414 -59.05 -46.97 -20.00
C MET A 414 -59.26 -48.48 -20.24
N ASN A 415 -60.38 -48.97 -19.82
CA ASN A 415 -60.73 -50.39 -19.89
C ASN A 415 -60.95 -50.89 -21.34
N GLU A 416 -61.61 -50.09 -22.16
CA GLU A 416 -62.05 -50.50 -23.50
C GLU A 416 -60.94 -50.33 -24.56
N PHE A 417 -60.17 -49.20 -24.47
CA PHE A 417 -59.18 -48.87 -25.50
C PHE A 417 -57.75 -48.97 -25.03
N GLY A 418 -57.50 -49.23 -23.72
CA GLY A 418 -56.18 -49.32 -23.15
C GLY A 418 -55.47 -47.99 -23.07
N PHE A 419 -56.20 -46.86 -22.93
CA PHE A 419 -55.65 -45.58 -22.60
C PHE A 419 -55.21 -45.60 -21.12
N ASP A 420 -54.23 -44.81 -20.77
CA ASP A 420 -53.87 -44.55 -19.36
C ASP A 420 -54.66 -43.35 -18.80
N GLU A 421 -54.41 -43.06 -17.51
CA GLU A 421 -55.13 -41.95 -16.83
C GLU A 421 -54.88 -40.56 -17.45
N PRO A 422 -53.59 -40.13 -17.75
CA PRO A 422 -53.29 -38.86 -18.40
C PRO A 422 -53.95 -38.74 -19.79
N GLN A 423 -53.89 -39.82 -20.60
CA GLN A 423 -54.53 -39.82 -21.92
C GLN A 423 -56.04 -39.72 -21.82
N SER A 424 -56.66 -40.51 -20.94
CA SER A 424 -58.12 -40.52 -20.71
C SER A 424 -58.60 -39.15 -20.16
N GLU A 425 -57.84 -38.50 -19.26
CA GLU A 425 -58.13 -37.18 -18.78
C GLU A 425 -58.14 -36.14 -19.92
N ALA A 426 -57.10 -36.21 -20.78
CA ALA A 426 -57.01 -35.31 -21.93
C ALA A 426 -58.13 -35.52 -22.94
N ILE A 427 -58.52 -36.79 -23.22
CA ILE A 427 -59.59 -37.14 -24.14
C ILE A 427 -60.94 -36.61 -23.58
N VAL A 428 -61.27 -36.86 -22.31
CA VAL A 428 -62.52 -36.43 -21.71
C VAL A 428 -62.65 -34.92 -21.59
N SER A 429 -61.50 -34.21 -21.42
CA SER A 429 -61.41 -32.75 -21.34
C SER A 429 -61.32 -32.06 -22.70
N LEU A 430 -61.30 -32.84 -23.80
CA LEU A 430 -61.20 -32.33 -25.18
C LEU A 430 -62.45 -31.54 -25.54
N ARG A 431 -62.32 -30.35 -26.06
CA ARG A 431 -63.42 -29.54 -26.55
C ARG A 431 -63.86 -30.01 -27.95
N LEU A 432 -65.14 -30.24 -28.20
CA LEU A 432 -65.65 -30.78 -29.46
C LEU A 432 -65.22 -30.03 -30.72
N TYR A 433 -65.01 -28.70 -30.68
CA TYR A 433 -64.54 -27.97 -31.84
C TYR A 433 -63.09 -28.31 -32.25
N ARG A 434 -62.25 -28.84 -31.33
CA ARG A 434 -60.88 -29.32 -31.63
C ARG A 434 -60.80 -30.68 -32.33
N LEU A 435 -61.93 -31.18 -32.74
CA LEU A 435 -62.05 -32.42 -33.57
C LEU A 435 -62.17 -32.10 -35.06
N SER A 436 -61.90 -30.85 -35.49
CA SER A 436 -61.88 -30.45 -36.91
C SER A 436 -60.66 -31.07 -37.63
N ASN A 437 -60.79 -31.27 -38.96
CA ASN A 437 -59.64 -31.77 -39.74
C ASN A 437 -58.38 -30.91 -39.65
N THR A 438 -58.57 -29.60 -39.45
CA THR A 438 -57.46 -28.68 -39.29
C THR A 438 -56.69 -28.93 -37.95
N ASP A 439 -57.44 -29.17 -36.87
CA ASP A 439 -56.86 -29.45 -35.56
C ASP A 439 -56.15 -30.85 -35.56
N ILE A 440 -56.61 -31.80 -36.36
CA ILE A 440 -55.91 -33.09 -36.50
C ILE A 440 -54.56 -32.94 -37.21
N ILE A 441 -54.50 -32.08 -38.20
CA ILE A 441 -53.22 -31.80 -38.92
C ILE A 441 -52.24 -31.14 -37.95
N THR A 442 -52.72 -30.15 -37.20
CA THR A 442 -51.84 -29.48 -36.21
C THR A 442 -51.32 -30.40 -35.10
N LEU A 443 -52.17 -31.35 -34.63
CA LEU A 443 -51.71 -32.39 -33.68
C LEU A 443 -50.66 -33.31 -34.27
N ARG A 444 -50.74 -33.67 -35.56
CA ARG A 444 -49.72 -34.47 -36.24
C ARG A 444 -48.40 -33.68 -36.43
N GLU A 445 -48.51 -32.44 -36.78
CA GLU A 445 -47.35 -31.54 -36.90
C GLU A 445 -46.67 -31.35 -35.53
N GLU A 446 -47.45 -31.07 -34.46
CA GLU A 446 -46.96 -30.98 -33.09
C GLU A 446 -46.26 -32.29 -32.65
N PHE A 447 -46.87 -33.43 -32.97
CA PHE A 447 -46.29 -34.76 -32.66
C PHE A 447 -44.93 -34.97 -33.34
N ALA A 448 -44.86 -34.71 -34.67
CA ALA A 448 -43.64 -34.86 -35.43
C ALA A 448 -42.53 -33.91 -34.94
N GLU A 449 -42.87 -32.69 -34.61
CA GLU A 449 -41.93 -31.72 -34.03
C GLU A 449 -41.44 -32.15 -32.65
N LEU A 450 -42.32 -32.60 -31.75
CA LEU A 450 -41.94 -33.13 -30.43
C LEU A 450 -41.04 -34.37 -30.55
N VAL A 451 -41.31 -35.30 -31.48
CA VAL A 451 -40.41 -36.46 -31.68
C VAL A 451 -39.01 -36.04 -32.08
N ASN A 452 -38.87 -35.08 -33.00
CA ASN A 452 -37.56 -34.55 -33.38
C ASN A 452 -36.87 -33.84 -32.17
N GLN A 453 -37.61 -33.04 -31.41
CA GLN A 453 -37.06 -32.38 -30.20
C GLN A 453 -36.65 -33.39 -29.13
N ILE A 454 -37.39 -34.45 -28.94
CA ILE A 454 -37.07 -35.59 -28.04
C ILE A 454 -35.77 -36.26 -28.48
N GLU A 455 -35.60 -36.55 -29.80
CA GLU A 455 -34.37 -37.15 -30.32
C GLU A 455 -33.17 -36.22 -30.13
N GLU A 456 -33.29 -34.93 -30.46
CA GLU A 456 -32.27 -33.91 -30.25
C GLU A 456 -31.87 -33.79 -28.76
N THR A 457 -32.87 -33.77 -27.86
CA THR A 457 -32.63 -33.68 -26.43
C THR A 457 -31.99 -34.93 -25.85
N LYS A 458 -32.39 -36.11 -26.31
CA LYS A 458 -31.73 -37.37 -25.97
C LYS A 458 -30.27 -37.40 -26.44
N ALA A 459 -30.00 -36.90 -27.64
CA ALA A 459 -28.62 -36.74 -28.11
C ALA A 459 -27.74 -35.86 -27.23
N ILE A 460 -28.31 -34.78 -26.65
CA ILE A 460 -27.57 -33.91 -25.66
C ILE A 460 -27.25 -34.69 -24.39
N ILE A 461 -28.15 -35.53 -23.92
CA ILE A 461 -27.99 -36.31 -22.67
C ILE A 461 -26.99 -37.45 -22.85
N GLU A 462 -27.02 -38.13 -24.00
CA GLU A 462 -26.28 -39.37 -24.27
C GLU A 462 -24.89 -39.12 -24.89
N ASN A 463 -24.66 -37.96 -25.53
CA ASN A 463 -23.44 -37.67 -26.26
C ASN A 463 -22.74 -36.40 -25.74
N GLU A 464 -21.58 -36.58 -25.12
CA GLU A 464 -20.80 -35.48 -24.54
C GLU A 464 -20.38 -34.44 -25.58
N ASN A 465 -20.12 -34.81 -26.82
CA ASN A 465 -19.77 -33.86 -27.88
C ASN A 465 -20.95 -32.95 -28.26
N VAL A 466 -22.19 -33.51 -28.25
CA VAL A 466 -23.39 -32.71 -28.46
C VAL A 466 -23.61 -31.76 -27.29
N LEU A 467 -23.46 -32.24 -26.06
CA LEU A 467 -23.53 -31.45 -24.87
C LEU A 467 -22.54 -30.27 -24.92
N HIS A 468 -21.28 -30.54 -25.27
CA HIS A 468 -20.25 -29.50 -25.45
C HIS A 468 -20.66 -28.49 -26.52
N SER A 469 -21.23 -28.95 -27.63
CA SER A 469 -21.68 -28.02 -28.70
C SER A 469 -22.78 -27.08 -28.25
N VAL A 470 -23.71 -27.54 -27.38
CA VAL A 470 -24.74 -26.70 -26.78
C VAL A 470 -24.12 -25.65 -25.87
N ILE A 471 -23.22 -26.05 -24.96
CA ILE A 471 -22.54 -25.11 -24.05
C ILE A 471 -21.75 -24.07 -24.86
N ILE A 472 -21.02 -24.46 -25.88
CA ILE A 472 -20.26 -23.56 -26.74
C ILE A 472 -21.18 -22.55 -27.45
N LYS A 473 -22.35 -23.02 -27.92
CA LYS A 473 -23.32 -22.14 -28.56
C LYS A 473 -23.86 -21.10 -27.60
N GLU A 474 -24.17 -21.48 -26.36
CA GLU A 474 -24.64 -20.57 -25.32
C GLU A 474 -23.56 -19.54 -24.95
N LEU A 475 -22.33 -19.98 -24.75
CA LEU A 475 -21.19 -19.10 -24.48
C LEU A 475 -20.98 -18.08 -25.62
N ARG A 476 -21.07 -18.51 -26.88
CA ARG A 476 -20.99 -17.61 -28.05
C ARG A 476 -22.13 -16.60 -28.09
N ASN A 477 -23.33 -16.98 -27.70
CA ASN A 477 -24.47 -16.06 -27.61
C ASN A 477 -24.22 -15.00 -26.53
N VAL A 478 -23.74 -15.40 -25.34
CA VAL A 478 -23.36 -14.47 -24.28
C VAL A 478 -22.28 -13.49 -24.76
N LYS A 479 -21.22 -13.99 -25.43
CA LYS A 479 -20.18 -13.15 -25.99
C LYS A 479 -20.72 -12.16 -27.02
N LYS A 480 -21.62 -12.63 -27.92
CA LYS A 480 -22.20 -11.78 -28.98
C LYS A 480 -23.06 -10.66 -28.39
N GLU A 481 -23.81 -10.92 -27.31
CA GLU A 481 -24.78 -9.98 -26.75
C GLU A 481 -24.16 -9.02 -25.73
N TYR A 482 -23.22 -9.49 -24.91
CA TYR A 482 -22.65 -8.76 -23.76
C TYR A 482 -21.14 -8.50 -23.86
N GLY A 483 -20.52 -8.94 -24.95
CA GLY A 483 -19.07 -8.76 -25.16
C GLY A 483 -18.66 -7.29 -25.19
N GLN A 484 -17.53 -6.98 -24.61
CA GLN A 484 -16.99 -5.63 -24.52
C GLN A 484 -15.50 -5.65 -24.91
N GLU A 485 -15.01 -4.53 -25.44
CA GLU A 485 -13.59 -4.36 -25.70
C GLU A 485 -12.78 -4.31 -24.41
N ARG A 486 -11.53 -4.75 -24.50
CA ARG A 486 -10.57 -4.64 -23.38
C ARG A 486 -10.28 -3.18 -23.07
N ARG A 487 -10.29 -2.85 -21.78
CA ARG A 487 -9.96 -1.51 -21.28
C ARG A 487 -8.52 -1.44 -20.77
N THR A 488 -8.05 -2.47 -20.10
CA THR A 488 -6.71 -2.51 -19.49
C THR A 488 -5.64 -2.94 -20.49
N ARG A 489 -4.59 -2.16 -20.63
CA ARG A 489 -3.40 -2.52 -21.40
C ARG A 489 -2.48 -3.40 -20.56
N ILE A 490 -1.88 -4.43 -21.16
CA ILE A 490 -0.91 -5.31 -20.49
C ILE A 490 0.47 -5.10 -21.09
N GLU A 491 1.47 -4.95 -20.23
CA GLU A 491 2.88 -4.81 -20.56
C GLU A 491 3.66 -5.94 -19.86
N ALA A 492 4.56 -6.58 -20.59
CA ALA A 492 5.27 -7.77 -20.11
C ALA A 492 6.20 -7.47 -18.94
N GLU A 493 6.93 -6.35 -18.99
CA GLU A 493 7.93 -5.96 -18.01
C GLU A 493 7.40 -4.88 -17.08
N VAL A 494 7.91 -4.87 -15.85
CA VAL A 494 7.68 -3.78 -14.89
C VAL A 494 8.75 -2.72 -15.15
N GLU A 495 8.32 -1.55 -15.56
CA GLU A 495 9.22 -0.41 -15.80
C GLU A 495 9.77 0.11 -14.45
N GLU A 496 11.11 0.14 -14.33
CA GLU A 496 11.76 0.72 -13.15
C GLU A 496 11.58 2.24 -13.11
N ILE A 497 11.05 2.71 -11.98
CA ILE A 497 10.85 4.14 -11.75
C ILE A 497 12.15 4.73 -11.20
N ASN A 498 12.91 5.38 -12.07
CA ASN A 498 14.11 6.13 -11.71
C ASN A 498 13.80 7.64 -11.74
N TYR A 499 14.00 8.32 -10.61
CA TYR A 499 13.99 9.77 -10.53
C TYR A 499 15.00 10.25 -9.50
N ASP A 500 15.66 11.36 -9.80
CA ASP A 500 16.52 12.05 -8.85
C ASP A 500 15.69 13.11 -8.08
N LYS A 501 15.40 12.82 -6.82
CA LYS A 501 14.63 13.73 -5.96
C LYS A 501 15.36 15.06 -5.77
N THR A 502 16.68 15.05 -5.76
CA THR A 502 17.49 16.25 -5.52
C THR A 502 17.39 17.23 -6.68
N ALA A 503 17.24 16.71 -7.90
CA ALA A 503 17.03 17.56 -9.09
C ALA A 503 15.68 18.31 -9.11
N MET A 504 14.72 17.87 -8.28
CA MET A 504 13.38 18.46 -8.21
C MET A 504 13.21 19.41 -7.01
N ILE A 505 14.23 19.55 -6.15
CA ILE A 505 14.17 20.44 -5.00
C ILE A 505 14.72 21.80 -5.40
N ALA A 506 13.94 22.86 -5.14
CA ALA A 506 14.41 24.22 -5.37
C ALA A 506 15.68 24.50 -4.56
N ASN A 507 16.78 24.87 -5.24
CA ASN A 507 17.99 25.28 -4.56
C ASN A 507 17.89 26.77 -4.16
N GLU A 508 17.50 27.02 -2.90
CA GLU A 508 17.35 28.36 -2.33
C GLU A 508 18.39 28.59 -1.24
N ARG A 509 18.89 29.82 -1.17
CA ARG A 509 19.77 30.23 -0.07
C ARG A 509 18.97 30.51 1.20
N VAL A 510 19.37 29.86 2.30
CA VAL A 510 18.65 29.88 3.58
C VAL A 510 19.63 29.97 4.74
N VAL A 511 19.10 30.24 5.92
CA VAL A 511 19.86 30.22 7.17
C VAL A 511 19.38 29.06 8.05
N VAL A 512 20.31 28.23 8.51
CA VAL A 512 20.03 27.13 9.42
C VAL A 512 20.57 27.40 10.80
N THR A 513 19.81 27.05 11.83
CA THR A 513 20.24 27.13 13.24
C THR A 513 20.20 25.76 13.88
N VAL A 514 21.15 25.47 14.76
CA VAL A 514 21.26 24.19 15.50
C VAL A 514 21.43 24.49 16.98
N SER A 515 20.62 23.84 17.82
CA SER A 515 20.78 23.88 19.28
C SER A 515 21.36 22.61 19.86
N ARG A 516 21.89 22.68 21.08
CA ARG A 516 22.44 21.51 21.80
C ARG A 516 21.45 20.43 22.07
N ASP A 517 20.21 20.78 22.37
CA ASP A 517 19.15 19.80 22.65
C ASP A 517 18.52 19.22 21.39
N GLY A 518 18.99 19.62 20.19
CA GLY A 518 18.59 19.05 18.91
C GLY A 518 17.42 19.78 18.25
N TYR A 519 17.20 21.06 18.54
CA TYR A 519 16.26 21.90 17.79
C TYR A 519 16.94 22.48 16.56
N LEU A 520 16.27 22.35 15.43
CA LEU A 520 16.72 22.77 14.11
C LEU A 520 15.66 23.68 13.49
N LYS A 521 16.07 24.69 12.75
CA LYS A 521 15.18 25.46 11.88
C LYS A 521 15.90 25.97 10.65
N ARG A 522 15.16 26.09 9.59
CA ARG A 522 15.55 26.72 8.33
C ARG A 522 14.76 28.01 8.18
N VAL A 523 15.41 29.09 7.84
CA VAL A 523 14.79 30.40 7.67
C VAL A 523 15.19 30.95 6.31
N SER A 524 14.23 31.45 5.53
CA SER A 524 14.53 32.08 4.25
C SER A 524 15.35 33.35 4.45
N MET A 525 16.25 33.67 3.51
CA MET A 525 17.08 34.89 3.57
C MET A 525 16.25 36.16 3.72
N ARG A 526 15.05 36.19 3.10
CA ARG A 526 14.12 37.30 3.24
C ARG A 526 13.67 37.51 4.70
N SER A 527 13.33 36.41 5.37
CA SER A 527 12.89 36.43 6.78
C SER A 527 14.05 36.77 7.73
N TYR A 528 15.24 36.25 7.42
CA TYR A 528 16.47 36.54 8.20
C TYR A 528 16.88 37.99 8.11
N ASN A 529 16.97 38.56 6.90
CA ASN A 529 17.37 39.97 6.69
C ASN A 529 16.36 40.95 7.26
N ALA A 530 15.09 40.59 7.40
CA ALA A 530 14.05 41.45 7.96
C ALA A 530 14.16 41.62 9.50
N VAL A 531 14.95 40.78 10.17
CA VAL A 531 15.03 40.73 11.64
C VAL A 531 16.22 41.54 12.18
N GLY A 532 17.24 41.83 11.37
CA GLY A 532 18.48 42.51 11.76
C GLY A 532 19.23 41.75 12.86
N ASP A 533 19.76 42.47 13.84
CA ASP A 533 20.59 41.94 14.94
C ASP A 533 19.82 41.20 16.04
N GLN A 534 18.53 40.89 15.84
CA GLN A 534 17.75 40.19 16.86
C GLN A 534 18.22 38.74 17.02
N GLU A 535 18.31 38.29 18.27
CA GLU A 535 18.66 36.88 18.54
C GLU A 535 17.55 35.92 18.14
N THR A 536 17.98 34.75 17.73
CA THR A 536 17.05 33.64 17.38
C THR A 536 16.43 33.06 18.67
N ALA A 537 15.15 32.69 18.63
CA ALA A 537 14.55 31.99 19.76
C ALA A 537 15.12 30.58 19.88
N ILE A 538 15.40 30.17 21.11
CA ILE A 538 15.78 28.81 21.49
C ILE A 538 14.88 28.36 22.65
N LYS A 539 14.81 27.05 22.89
CA LYS A 539 14.07 26.52 24.03
C LYS A 539 14.72 26.94 25.36
N ASP A 540 13.92 27.20 26.40
CA ASP A 540 14.41 27.52 27.72
C ASP A 540 15.39 26.47 28.25
N GLY A 541 16.59 26.88 28.67
CA GLY A 541 17.65 26.01 29.17
C GLY A 541 18.47 25.31 28.07
N ASP A 542 18.16 25.50 26.81
CA ASP A 542 18.96 25.00 25.67
C ASP A 542 20.08 26.01 25.30
N VAL A 543 21.01 25.63 24.48
CA VAL A 543 22.15 26.42 24.02
C VAL A 543 22.26 26.37 22.51
N LEU A 544 22.43 27.51 21.88
CA LEU A 544 22.68 27.64 20.47
C LEU A 544 24.09 27.13 20.13
N ILE A 545 24.19 26.05 19.34
CA ILE A 545 25.47 25.55 18.82
C ILE A 545 26.00 26.48 17.73
N GLY A 546 25.15 26.79 16.76
CA GLY A 546 25.56 27.68 15.67
C GLY A 546 24.43 28.04 14.71
N THR A 547 24.77 29.00 13.87
CA THR A 547 23.94 29.48 12.76
C THR A 547 24.82 29.62 11.55
N THR A 548 24.37 29.19 10.39
CA THR A 548 25.09 29.35 9.11
C THR A 548 24.17 29.62 7.96
N GLU A 549 24.64 30.35 6.95
CA GLU A 549 23.99 30.45 5.64
C GLU A 549 24.37 29.23 4.81
N CYS A 550 23.40 28.66 4.11
CA CYS A 550 23.62 27.48 3.28
C CYS A 550 22.59 27.42 2.17
N ASP A 551 22.76 26.47 1.27
CA ASP A 551 21.79 26.16 0.25
C ASP A 551 20.88 25.01 0.69
N THR A 552 19.65 24.94 0.18
CA THR A 552 18.69 23.88 0.55
C THR A 552 19.17 22.48 0.19
N LEU A 553 20.04 22.34 -0.80
CA LEU A 553 20.64 21.07 -1.22
C LEU A 553 21.85 20.63 -0.37
N ASP A 554 22.38 21.52 0.48
CA ASP A 554 23.47 21.19 1.38
C ASP A 554 23.04 20.14 2.43
N THR A 555 24.02 19.47 3.04
CA THR A 555 23.78 18.47 4.10
C THR A 555 24.38 18.91 5.42
N LEU A 556 23.62 18.83 6.50
CA LEU A 556 24.06 19.10 7.85
C LEU A 556 24.37 17.80 8.59
N LEU A 557 25.61 17.61 9.02
CA LEU A 557 26.03 16.54 9.89
C LEU A 557 26.01 16.99 11.35
N LEU A 558 25.23 16.30 12.19
CA LEU A 558 25.06 16.60 13.61
C LEU A 558 25.74 15.52 14.45
N PHE A 559 26.72 15.92 15.25
CA PHE A 559 27.52 15.00 16.08
C PHE A 559 27.05 15.03 17.53
N THR A 560 26.86 13.85 18.14
CA THR A 560 26.25 13.73 19.46
C THR A 560 27.24 13.30 20.55
N SER A 561 26.88 13.55 21.81
CA SER A 561 27.71 13.21 22.97
C SER A 561 28.00 11.72 23.12
N LYS A 562 27.06 10.85 22.69
CA LYS A 562 27.19 9.39 22.75
C LYS A 562 28.01 8.80 21.59
N GLY A 563 28.67 9.64 20.78
CA GLY A 563 29.52 9.18 19.67
C GLY A 563 28.76 8.83 18.41
N ASN A 564 27.56 9.38 18.23
CA ASN A 564 26.75 9.17 17.04
C ASN A 564 26.73 10.39 16.14
N TYR A 565 26.20 10.24 14.92
CA TYR A 565 25.88 11.37 14.06
C TYR A 565 24.58 11.14 13.32
N ALA A 566 23.95 12.24 12.94
CA ALA A 566 22.80 12.28 12.05
C ALA A 566 23.16 13.11 10.81
N SER A 567 22.79 12.64 9.62
CA SER A 567 22.95 13.33 8.36
C SER A 567 21.59 13.87 7.92
N ILE A 568 21.44 15.17 7.87
CA ILE A 568 20.15 15.83 7.58
C ILE A 568 20.35 16.76 6.38
N PRO A 569 19.77 16.45 5.22
CA PRO A 569 19.68 17.42 4.12
C PRO A 569 18.92 18.66 4.57
N VAL A 570 19.40 19.85 4.23
CA VAL A 570 18.82 21.12 4.68
C VAL A 570 17.36 21.27 4.26
N TRP A 571 16.98 20.75 3.10
CA TRP A 571 15.58 20.77 2.63
C TRP A 571 14.61 19.99 3.51
N GLN A 572 15.08 19.01 4.31
CA GLN A 572 14.23 18.28 5.26
C GLN A 572 13.95 19.03 6.55
N ILE A 573 14.67 20.14 6.81
CA ILE A 573 14.45 21.00 7.97
C ILE A 573 13.25 21.89 7.67
N GLU A 574 12.23 21.85 8.53
CA GLU A 574 11.03 22.68 8.37
C GLU A 574 11.39 24.17 8.32
N GLU A 575 10.77 24.90 7.38
CA GLU A 575 10.90 26.34 7.30
C GLU A 575 10.13 26.98 8.46
N GLY A 576 10.78 27.90 9.18
CA GLY A 576 10.19 28.61 10.31
C GLY A 576 10.59 30.09 10.30
N LYS A 577 9.98 30.86 11.21
CA LYS A 577 10.38 32.26 11.44
C LYS A 577 11.57 32.31 12.37
N TRP A 578 12.34 33.38 12.29
CA TRP A 578 13.52 33.61 13.16
C TRP A 578 13.19 33.49 14.66
N LYS A 579 12.00 33.89 15.07
CA LYS A 579 11.51 33.86 16.44
C LYS A 579 10.90 32.54 16.89
N ASP A 580 10.82 31.56 16.00
CA ASP A 580 10.32 30.21 16.35
C ASP A 580 11.46 29.38 16.96
N VAL A 581 11.15 28.43 17.83
CA VAL A 581 12.14 27.48 18.39
C VAL A 581 12.64 26.51 17.32
N GLY A 582 11.82 26.22 16.32
CA GLY A 582 12.10 25.25 15.26
C GLY A 582 11.63 23.83 15.59
N MET A 583 11.97 22.90 14.72
CA MET A 583 11.61 21.47 14.88
C MET A 583 12.67 20.74 15.71
N HIS A 584 12.25 19.74 16.49
CA HIS A 584 13.19 18.84 17.15
C HIS A 584 13.64 17.73 16.19
N LEU A 585 14.92 17.38 16.24
CA LEU A 585 15.56 16.35 15.39
C LEU A 585 14.79 15.03 15.36
N ASN A 586 14.11 14.65 16.43
CA ASN A 586 13.29 13.45 16.53
C ASN A 586 12.12 13.37 15.53
N LYS A 587 11.76 14.46 14.87
CA LYS A 587 10.80 14.42 13.75
C LYS A 587 11.38 13.72 12.51
N VAL A 588 12.69 13.79 12.31
CA VAL A 588 13.38 13.22 11.16
C VAL A 588 14.16 11.97 11.56
N VAL A 589 14.93 12.06 12.66
CA VAL A 589 15.82 10.98 13.13
C VAL A 589 15.66 10.82 14.64
N ARG A 590 15.36 9.62 15.12
CA ARG A 590 15.27 9.35 16.55
C ARG A 590 16.63 9.38 17.21
N ILE A 591 16.81 10.29 18.18
CA ILE A 591 17.94 10.31 19.12
C ILE A 591 17.44 10.05 20.55
N ASP A 592 18.33 9.49 21.39
CA ASP A 592 18.07 9.34 22.81
C ASP A 592 17.95 10.72 23.49
N GLY A 593 16.98 10.92 24.39
CA GLY A 593 16.76 12.20 25.06
C GLY A 593 17.93 12.73 25.91
N GLU A 594 18.84 11.83 26.33
CA GLU A 594 20.06 12.18 27.04
C GLU A 594 21.24 12.51 26.10
N ASP A 595 21.14 12.19 24.82
CA ASP A 595 22.20 12.44 23.83
C ASP A 595 22.10 13.88 23.35
N LYS A 596 23.19 14.64 23.45
CA LYS A 596 23.22 16.09 23.16
C LYS A 596 24.11 16.36 21.95
N ILE A 597 23.71 17.31 21.12
CA ILE A 597 24.53 17.73 19.99
C ILE A 597 25.77 18.43 20.51
N LYS A 598 26.93 17.97 20.09
CA LYS A 598 28.25 18.54 20.44
C LYS A 598 28.75 19.50 19.39
N ASN A 599 28.54 19.21 18.13
CA ASN A 599 28.86 20.08 17.01
C ASN A 599 28.00 19.79 15.79
N ALA A 600 27.95 20.73 14.86
CA ALA A 600 27.32 20.62 13.57
C ALA A 600 28.31 21.00 12.47
N ILE A 601 28.29 20.28 11.36
CA ILE A 601 29.15 20.51 10.21
C ILE A 601 28.27 20.59 8.96
N LEU A 602 28.43 21.65 8.20
CA LEU A 602 27.75 21.83 6.92
C LEU A 602 28.62 21.26 5.79
N ILE A 603 28.05 20.37 5.01
CA ILE A 603 28.69 19.75 3.86
C ILE A 603 27.98 20.21 2.59
N LYS A 604 28.72 20.89 1.72
CA LYS A 604 28.24 21.29 0.39
C LYS A 604 28.43 20.18 -0.64
N SER A 605 29.53 19.44 -0.53
CA SER A 605 29.79 18.26 -1.34
C SER A 605 30.55 17.23 -0.51
N PHE A 606 30.17 15.97 -0.64
CA PHE A 606 30.94 14.86 -0.06
C PHE A 606 32.18 14.51 -0.91
N ASP A 607 32.18 14.95 -2.15
CA ASP A 607 33.33 14.81 -3.06
C ASP A 607 34.29 16.00 -2.86
N THR A 608 35.06 15.92 -1.77
CA THR A 608 36.02 16.95 -1.39
C THR A 608 37.15 16.38 -0.56
N TYR A 609 38.34 16.93 -0.72
CA TYR A 609 39.54 16.53 0.01
C TYR A 609 39.65 17.21 1.38
N ALA A 610 38.92 16.64 2.33
CA ALA A 610 38.84 17.12 3.72
C ALA A 610 38.62 15.94 4.66
N TRP A 611 38.89 16.15 5.95
CA TRP A 611 38.76 15.18 7.01
C TRP A 611 37.77 15.67 8.07
N ILE A 612 36.91 14.81 8.56
CA ILE A 612 36.20 15.05 9.81
C ILE A 612 36.98 14.33 10.92
N VAL A 613 37.40 15.14 11.91
CA VAL A 613 38.12 14.68 13.07
C VAL A 613 37.18 14.60 14.25
N THR A 614 37.13 13.48 14.96
CA THR A 614 36.34 13.29 16.18
C THR A 614 37.25 12.97 17.36
N VAL A 615 36.94 13.56 18.52
CA VAL A 615 37.72 13.41 19.76
C VAL A 615 36.86 12.99 20.93
N SER A 616 37.36 12.10 21.80
CA SER A 616 36.64 11.62 22.98
C SER A 616 37.29 12.09 24.29
N SER A 617 36.48 12.12 25.37
CA SER A 617 36.93 12.43 26.72
C SER A 617 38.07 11.51 27.24
N ALA A 618 38.17 10.32 26.68
CA ALA A 618 39.22 9.35 26.98
C ALA A 618 40.57 9.66 26.30
N GLY A 619 40.68 10.78 25.58
CA GLY A 619 41.89 11.17 24.85
C GLY A 619 42.14 10.40 23.57
N GLN A 620 41.10 9.85 22.97
CA GLN A 620 41.16 9.22 21.66
C GLN A 620 40.78 10.21 20.56
N ILE A 621 41.38 10.04 19.39
CA ILE A 621 41.17 10.85 18.20
C ILE A 621 41.12 9.96 16.97
N LYS A 622 40.36 10.33 15.98
CA LYS A 622 40.39 9.74 14.63
C LYS A 622 40.12 10.78 13.56
N LYS A 623 40.64 10.56 12.37
CA LYS A 623 40.22 11.30 11.18
C LYS A 623 39.57 10.33 10.19
N THR A 624 38.51 10.81 9.54
CA THR A 624 37.75 10.06 8.54
C THR A 624 37.53 10.95 7.34
N PRO A 625 37.74 10.49 6.10
CA PRO A 625 37.47 11.28 4.89
C PRO A 625 36.02 11.74 4.86
N VAL A 626 35.77 12.91 4.31
CA VAL A 626 34.42 13.49 4.26
C VAL A 626 33.45 12.59 3.46
N ASN A 627 33.89 11.96 2.36
CA ASN A 627 33.07 11.07 1.55
C ASN A 627 32.52 9.87 2.32
N ASN A 628 33.23 9.37 3.32
CA ASN A 628 32.78 8.22 4.13
C ASN A 628 31.59 8.55 5.08
N TRP A 629 31.19 9.80 5.19
CA TRP A 629 30.06 10.23 6.01
C TRP A 629 28.77 10.35 5.22
N GLN A 630 28.79 10.13 3.92
CA GLN A 630 27.61 10.07 3.09
C GLN A 630 26.77 8.85 3.46
N VAL A 631 25.45 9.00 3.51
CA VAL A 631 24.51 7.94 3.85
C VAL A 631 23.41 7.87 2.81
N ASP A 632 22.96 6.66 2.49
CA ASP A 632 21.86 6.43 1.56
C ASP A 632 20.49 6.75 2.16
N ARG A 633 20.38 6.70 3.49
CA ARG A 633 19.12 6.93 4.23
C ARG A 633 19.32 7.86 5.40
N ASN A 634 18.62 8.98 5.38
CA ASN A 634 18.74 10.06 6.37
C ASN A 634 17.83 9.92 7.60
N ASN A 635 17.14 8.79 7.77
CA ASN A 635 16.16 8.58 8.86
C ASN A 635 16.71 7.78 10.05
N LYS A 636 18.01 7.54 10.11
CA LYS A 636 18.66 6.74 11.15
C LYS A 636 19.94 7.41 11.66
N VAL A 637 20.12 7.34 12.98
CA VAL A 637 21.39 7.73 13.63
C VAL A 637 22.45 6.67 13.33
N MET A 638 23.65 7.13 12.98
CA MET A 638 24.81 6.30 12.68
C MET A 638 25.89 6.49 13.74
N THR A 639 26.73 5.49 13.95
CA THR A 639 27.87 5.62 14.86
C THR A 639 28.97 6.45 14.22
N ALA A 640 29.34 7.55 14.86
CA ALA A 640 30.42 8.42 14.43
C ALA A 640 31.78 8.00 15.01
N MET A 641 31.80 7.49 16.24
CA MET A 641 32.99 7.00 16.91
C MET A 641 32.60 5.93 17.94
N ASN A 642 33.28 4.81 17.97
CA ASN A 642 33.04 3.79 18.98
C ASN A 642 33.72 4.23 20.30
N LEU A 643 32.90 4.70 21.23
CA LEU A 643 33.34 5.21 22.52
C LEU A 643 33.57 4.06 23.52
N GLY A 644 34.57 4.17 24.36
CA GLY A 644 34.73 3.26 25.51
C GLY A 644 33.64 3.50 26.57
N LYS A 645 33.54 2.60 27.53
CA LYS A 645 32.65 2.72 28.67
C LYS A 645 32.91 4.04 29.41
N ASP A 646 31.86 4.79 29.73
CA ASP A 646 31.89 6.10 30.41
C ASP A 646 32.63 7.21 29.64
N ALA A 647 32.90 7.07 28.35
CA ALA A 647 33.49 8.09 27.51
C ALA A 647 32.43 8.84 26.70
N GLU A 648 32.63 10.14 26.51
CA GLU A 648 31.79 10.99 25.67
C GLU A 648 32.60 11.52 24.48
N MET A 649 31.92 11.81 23.36
CA MET A 649 32.49 12.63 22.32
C MET A 649 32.54 14.09 22.80
N ILE A 650 33.70 14.68 22.69
CA ILE A 650 33.92 16.08 23.13
C ILE A 650 33.69 17.04 21.97
N ASN A 651 34.24 16.73 20.80
CA ASN A 651 34.13 17.57 19.62
C ASN A 651 34.23 16.77 18.35
N ALA A 652 33.65 17.31 17.27
CA ALA A 652 33.86 16.91 15.89
C ALA A 652 34.11 18.17 15.06
N PHE A 653 35.09 18.18 14.19
CA PHE A 653 35.45 19.37 13.41
C PHE A 653 36.09 19.01 12.09
N ILE A 654 36.05 19.92 11.13
CA ILE A 654 36.72 19.79 9.83
C ILE A 654 38.20 20.09 10.00
N ALA A 655 39.04 19.31 9.30
CA ALA A 655 40.45 19.58 9.17
C ALA A 655 40.93 19.28 7.77
N TYR A 656 41.97 20.00 7.35
CA TYR A 656 42.60 19.89 6.04
C TYR A 656 44.08 19.49 6.19
N SER A 657 44.71 19.01 5.12
CA SER A 657 46.14 18.72 5.11
C SER A 657 46.96 19.92 5.57
N ASN A 658 48.10 19.67 6.20
CA ASN A 658 49.02 20.65 6.76
C ASN A 658 48.52 21.43 8.00
N GLN A 659 47.36 21.08 8.56
CA GLN A 659 46.91 21.67 9.80
C GLN A 659 47.40 20.88 11.03
N GLN A 660 47.35 21.54 12.16
CA GLN A 660 47.73 20.98 13.47
C GLN A 660 46.50 20.74 14.33
N ILE A 661 46.60 19.77 15.19
CA ILE A 661 45.59 19.44 16.18
C ILE A 661 46.05 19.84 17.56
N LEU A 662 45.29 20.67 18.23
CA LEU A 662 45.49 21.07 19.63
C LEU A 662 44.70 20.12 20.54
N MET A 663 45.33 19.58 21.55
CA MET A 663 44.72 18.75 22.58
C MET A 663 44.91 19.36 23.95
N VAL A 664 43.84 19.39 24.77
CA VAL A 664 43.91 20.00 26.12
C VAL A 664 43.15 19.11 27.11
N SER A 665 43.78 18.77 28.22
CA SER A 665 43.11 18.04 29.30
C SER A 665 42.44 18.96 30.29
N LYS A 666 41.51 18.46 31.09
CA LYS A 666 40.83 19.19 32.14
C LYS A 666 41.79 19.70 33.20
N ASP A 667 42.84 18.96 33.48
CA ASP A 667 43.92 19.35 34.40
C ASP A 667 44.88 20.41 33.82
N GLY A 668 44.66 20.85 32.57
CA GLY A 668 45.39 21.90 31.92
C GLY A 668 46.71 21.44 31.28
N TYR A 669 46.87 20.20 30.91
CA TYR A 669 47.95 19.75 30.02
C TYR A 669 47.55 20.03 28.59
N SER A 670 48.47 20.63 27.80
CA SER A 670 48.21 20.94 26.38
C SER A 670 49.41 20.66 25.52
N TYR A 671 49.18 20.23 24.30
CA TYR A 671 50.17 20.07 23.27
C TYR A 671 49.52 20.08 21.88
N ARG A 672 50.32 20.20 20.84
CA ARG A 672 49.93 20.20 19.46
C ARG A 672 50.73 19.20 18.61
N PHE A 673 50.13 18.68 17.57
CA PHE A 673 50.76 17.74 16.63
C PHE A 673 50.14 17.87 15.25
N THR A 674 50.71 17.29 14.21
CA THR A 674 50.17 17.39 12.83
C THR A 674 49.04 16.41 12.63
N ILE A 675 48.09 16.80 11.77
CA ILE A 675 46.95 15.94 11.39
C ILE A 675 47.42 14.67 10.68
N GLU A 676 48.54 14.72 9.99
CA GLU A 676 49.13 13.58 9.29
C GLU A 676 49.49 12.44 10.23
N ASP A 677 49.82 12.73 11.49
CA ASP A 677 50.07 11.70 12.51
C ASP A 677 48.85 10.84 12.83
N ILE A 678 47.67 11.24 12.44
CA ILE A 678 46.42 10.48 12.68
C ILE A 678 46.17 9.58 11.48
N PRO A 679 46.10 8.25 11.65
CA PRO A 679 45.74 7.35 10.54
C PRO A 679 44.28 7.62 10.12
N ALA A 680 44.01 7.56 8.81
CA ALA A 680 42.66 7.57 8.29
C ALA A 680 41.97 6.27 8.73
N THR A 681 40.73 6.40 9.20
CA THR A 681 39.94 5.26 9.67
C THR A 681 38.45 5.41 9.26
N GLY A 682 37.74 4.30 9.19
CA GLY A 682 36.32 4.28 8.90
C GLY A 682 35.46 4.94 10.01
N VAL A 683 34.23 5.27 9.67
CA VAL A 683 33.30 6.03 10.51
C VAL A 683 33.04 5.35 11.87
N LYS A 684 32.89 4.02 11.92
CA LYS A 684 32.57 3.28 13.16
C LYS A 684 33.76 2.97 14.05
N SER A 685 34.97 3.33 13.64
CA SER A 685 36.20 2.97 14.38
C SER A 685 36.33 3.71 15.72
N LYS A 686 37.09 3.13 16.65
CA LYS A 686 37.37 3.72 17.97
C LYS A 686 38.40 4.87 17.88
N GLY A 687 39.19 4.89 16.83
CA GLY A 687 40.33 5.81 16.70
C GLY A 687 41.57 5.38 17.50
N VAL A 688 42.52 6.29 17.58
CA VAL A 688 43.83 6.08 18.18
C VAL A 688 44.04 6.98 19.41
N LYS A 689 44.91 6.58 20.27
CA LYS A 689 45.28 7.39 21.45
C LYS A 689 46.00 8.66 21.02
N ALA A 690 45.40 9.79 21.32
CA ALA A 690 46.01 11.10 21.06
C ALA A 690 46.78 11.64 22.27
N MET A 691 46.23 11.57 23.48
CA MET A 691 46.82 12.18 24.68
C MET A 691 47.04 11.16 25.81
N ASN A 692 48.15 11.26 26.49
CA ASN A 692 48.43 10.49 27.69
C ASN A 692 47.85 11.23 28.91
N LEU A 693 46.64 10.88 29.30
CA LEU A 693 45.93 11.48 30.42
C LEU A 693 46.44 10.93 31.76
N GLY A 694 46.48 11.79 32.77
CA GLY A 694 46.79 11.41 34.15
C GLY A 694 45.66 10.60 34.80
N LYS A 695 45.94 9.98 35.97
CA LYS A 695 44.92 9.26 36.70
C LYS A 695 43.81 10.22 37.17
N GLY A 696 42.59 10.00 36.75
CA GLY A 696 41.41 10.87 37.05
C GLY A 696 41.29 12.11 36.15
N ASP A 697 42.24 12.35 35.23
CA ASP A 697 42.12 13.40 34.21
C ASP A 697 41.35 12.91 33.00
N SER A 698 40.74 13.82 32.26
CA SER A 698 40.06 13.56 31.01
C SER A 698 40.31 14.66 29.98
N LEU A 699 40.15 14.38 28.71
CA LEU A 699 40.26 15.41 27.69
C LEU A 699 39.18 16.46 27.90
N ALA A 700 39.56 17.74 27.91
CA ALA A 700 38.66 18.87 27.96
C ALA A 700 38.23 19.30 26.56
N TRP A 701 39.20 19.41 25.64
CA TRP A 701 38.97 19.88 24.30
C TRP A 701 39.99 19.36 23.29
N GLY A 702 39.57 19.28 22.05
CA GLY A 702 40.42 19.06 20.87
C GLY A 702 39.88 19.89 19.71
N CYS A 703 40.75 20.60 19.00
CA CYS A 703 40.40 21.40 17.84
C CYS A 703 41.56 21.53 16.86
N VAL A 704 41.20 21.98 15.64
CA VAL A 704 42.18 22.33 14.62
C VAL A 704 42.82 23.68 14.91
N MET A 705 44.08 23.82 14.49
CA MET A 705 44.80 25.09 14.47
C MET A 705 45.77 25.13 13.29
N ASN A 706 46.18 26.34 12.90
CA ASN A 706 47.24 26.49 11.92
C ASN A 706 48.56 26.78 12.64
N ALA A 707 49.68 26.44 12.04
CA ALA A 707 51.01 26.70 12.61
C ALA A 707 51.26 28.19 12.82
N GLU A 708 50.64 29.02 12.00
CA GLU A 708 50.81 30.47 11.98
C GLU A 708 49.87 31.24 12.96
N ASP A 709 48.95 30.52 13.62
CA ASP A 709 48.03 31.12 14.58
C ASP A 709 48.84 31.74 15.73
N PRO A 710 48.64 33.07 16.06
CA PRO A 710 49.57 33.73 16.95
C PRO A 710 49.40 33.34 18.42
N ALA A 711 48.21 32.95 18.83
CA ALA A 711 47.98 32.56 20.21
C ALA A 711 46.81 31.56 20.33
N VAL A 712 46.79 30.82 21.43
CA VAL A 712 45.69 29.96 21.83
C VAL A 712 45.01 30.50 23.06
N LEU A 713 43.71 30.69 22.97
CA LEU A 713 42.82 31.05 24.09
C LEU A 713 42.48 29.76 24.87
N TYR A 714 42.55 29.83 26.20
CA TYR A 714 42.10 28.79 27.12
C TYR A 714 41.05 29.38 28.07
N ILE A 715 39.99 28.62 28.31
CA ILE A 715 38.87 29.02 29.17
C ILE A 715 38.66 27.95 30.23
N THR A 716 38.40 28.38 31.47
CA THR A 716 38.12 27.49 32.59
C THR A 716 36.62 27.43 32.93
N ASN A 717 36.23 26.43 33.71
CA ASN A 717 34.85 26.24 34.18
C ASN A 717 34.28 27.43 34.99
N VAL A 718 35.12 28.31 35.52
CA VAL A 718 34.75 29.51 36.29
C VAL A 718 34.93 30.80 35.47
N GLY A 719 35.02 30.71 34.15
CA GLY A 719 35.11 31.87 33.25
C GLY A 719 36.44 32.61 33.28
N GLN A 720 37.48 32.04 33.85
CA GLN A 720 38.83 32.56 33.74
C GLN A 720 39.40 32.30 32.37
N MET A 721 40.06 33.27 31.79
CA MET A 721 40.62 33.17 30.44
C MET A 721 42.04 33.71 30.41
N LYS A 722 42.85 33.13 29.54
CA LYS A 722 44.15 33.68 29.13
C LYS A 722 44.49 33.23 27.72
N ARG A 723 45.32 34.00 27.04
CA ARG A 723 45.97 33.57 25.79
C ARG A 723 47.40 33.20 26.10
N ILE A 724 47.88 32.25 25.34
CA ILE A 724 49.30 31.80 25.36
C ILE A 724 49.78 31.82 23.92
N HIS A 725 51.04 32.33 23.73
CA HIS A 725 51.67 32.24 22.41
C HIS A 725 51.72 30.80 21.91
N THR A 726 51.41 30.60 20.64
CA THR A 726 51.43 29.27 20.04
C THR A 726 52.80 28.57 20.18
N GLU A 727 53.89 29.32 20.11
CA GLU A 727 55.24 28.82 20.27
C GLU A 727 55.50 28.21 21.65
N GLU A 728 54.83 28.69 22.71
CA GLU A 728 54.97 28.12 24.06
C GLU A 728 54.24 26.78 24.25
N ILE A 729 53.36 26.38 23.29
CA ILE A 729 52.64 25.11 23.32
C ILE A 729 53.51 24.08 22.65
N VAL A 730 53.83 23.02 23.39
CA VAL A 730 54.74 21.98 22.90
C VAL A 730 54.15 21.31 21.65
N PHE A 731 55.03 21.18 20.66
CA PHE A 731 54.74 20.41 19.45
C PHE A 731 55.46 19.05 19.52
N GLY A 732 54.81 17.98 19.16
CA GLY A 732 55.44 16.66 19.18
C GLY A 732 54.51 15.54 18.72
N ASN A 733 55.00 14.35 18.55
CA ASN A 733 54.26 13.20 18.06
C ASN A 733 53.29 12.68 19.14
N ARG A 734 52.14 12.17 18.68
CA ARG A 734 51.17 11.52 19.55
C ARG A 734 51.59 10.06 19.89
N PRO A 735 51.18 9.51 21.05
CA PRO A 735 50.50 10.20 22.15
C PRO A 735 51.47 10.88 23.13
N MET A 736 51.22 12.13 23.47
CA MET A 736 51.99 12.90 24.43
C MET A 736 51.14 13.34 25.59
N LYS A 737 51.73 13.61 26.78
CA LYS A 737 50.98 14.21 27.90
C LYS A 737 50.80 15.69 27.72
N GLY A 738 51.77 16.34 27.05
CA GLY A 738 51.83 17.76 26.92
C GLY A 738 52.39 18.48 28.16
N ASN A 739 52.44 19.80 28.11
CA ASN A 739 52.90 20.67 29.20
C ASN A 739 51.72 21.39 29.89
N LEU A 740 51.88 21.66 31.19
CA LEU A 740 50.91 22.45 31.91
C LEU A 740 50.84 23.87 31.35
N ILE A 741 49.59 24.37 31.13
CA ILE A 741 49.33 25.72 30.66
C ILE A 741 49.15 26.71 31.79
N CYS A 742 49.11 26.27 33.06
CA CYS A 742 49.00 27.12 34.24
C CYS A 742 49.62 26.42 35.47
N LYS A 743 50.01 27.21 36.44
CA LYS A 743 50.43 26.68 37.74
C LYS A 743 49.23 26.03 38.43
N ARG A 744 49.36 24.75 38.80
CA ARG A 744 48.30 23.96 39.43
C ARG A 744 48.17 24.41 40.92
N LEU A 745 46.99 24.90 41.28
CA LEU A 745 46.63 25.19 42.65
C LEU A 745 46.27 23.89 43.40
N LYS A 746 46.69 23.79 44.68
CA LYS A 746 46.36 22.63 45.50
C LYS A 746 44.92 22.65 46.01
N ILE A 747 44.34 23.83 46.11
CA ILE A 747 42.96 24.04 46.55
C ILE A 747 42.23 24.70 45.39
N ASN A 748 41.05 24.16 44.99
CA ASN A 748 40.23 24.64 43.89
C ASN A 748 41.00 24.82 42.55
N PRO A 749 41.56 23.76 41.98
CA PRO A 749 42.27 23.85 40.71
C PRO A 749 41.32 24.35 39.60
N SER A 750 41.79 25.26 38.76
CA SER A 750 41.07 25.67 37.58
C SER A 750 40.91 24.47 36.60
N ILE A 751 39.70 24.16 36.20
CA ILE A 751 39.41 23.10 35.25
C ILE A 751 39.25 23.75 33.88
N VAL A 752 40.05 23.32 32.91
CA VAL A 752 39.96 23.82 31.53
C VAL A 752 38.74 23.15 30.86
N THR A 753 37.96 23.92 30.16
CA THR A 753 36.76 23.48 29.49
C THR A 753 36.83 23.61 27.96
N LEU A 754 37.59 24.61 27.49
CA LEU A 754 37.72 24.87 26.05
C LEU A 754 39.06 25.52 25.72
N ALA A 755 39.53 25.24 24.50
CA ALA A 755 40.64 25.98 23.91
C ALA A 755 40.36 26.28 22.43
N LYS A 756 40.83 27.41 21.95
CA LYS A 756 40.67 27.89 20.57
C LYS A 756 41.89 28.67 20.13
N ALA A 757 42.40 28.39 18.93
CA ALA A 757 43.36 29.26 18.27
C ALA A 757 42.68 30.59 17.93
N VAL A 758 43.31 31.70 18.23
CA VAL A 758 42.72 33.04 18.05
C VAL A 758 43.71 34.07 17.54
N SER A 759 43.24 34.94 16.66
CA SER A 759 43.95 36.19 16.30
C SER A 759 43.55 37.35 17.24
N ALA A 760 44.36 38.39 17.34
CA ALA A 760 44.14 39.50 18.28
C ALA A 760 42.85 40.26 17.98
N GLY A 761 42.45 40.38 16.72
CA GLY A 761 41.24 41.11 16.30
C GLY A 761 39.95 40.30 16.34
N GLU A 762 40.02 39.02 16.64
CA GLU A 762 38.87 38.12 16.63
C GLU A 762 37.86 38.44 17.73
N GLU A 763 36.58 38.47 17.39
CA GLU A 763 35.49 38.63 18.34
C GLU A 763 35.07 37.28 18.92
N LEU A 764 35.04 37.22 20.25
CA LEU A 764 34.56 36.07 21.03
C LEU A 764 33.15 36.36 21.54
N ILE A 765 32.19 35.63 21.04
CA ILE A 765 30.78 35.82 21.38
C ILE A 765 30.41 34.77 22.44
N PHE A 766 30.07 35.21 23.61
CA PHE A 766 29.51 34.40 24.68
C PHE A 766 28.01 34.59 24.74
N LYS A 767 27.28 33.47 24.87
CA LYS A 767 25.83 33.52 25.01
C LYS A 767 25.45 32.78 26.29
N ASP A 768 24.29 33.12 26.82
CA ASP A 768 23.67 32.66 28.05
C ASP A 768 24.31 33.12 29.36
N PRO A 769 23.52 33.70 30.23
CA PRO A 769 22.16 34.14 30.00
C PRO A 769 22.04 35.42 29.15
N GLU A 770 23.14 36.11 28.90
CA GLU A 770 23.19 37.33 28.10
C GLU A 770 24.30 37.26 27.07
N ARG A 771 24.11 37.92 25.91
CA ARG A 771 25.15 38.02 24.90
C ARG A 771 26.23 38.97 25.37
N GLN A 772 27.47 38.45 25.48
CA GLN A 772 28.65 39.24 25.75
C GLN A 772 29.65 39.05 24.62
N VAL A 773 30.18 40.15 24.09
CA VAL A 773 31.20 40.13 23.04
C VAL A 773 32.49 40.66 23.64
N LEU A 774 33.55 39.88 23.51
CA LEU A 774 34.91 40.25 23.88
C LEU A 774 35.81 40.15 22.66
N ARG A 775 36.71 41.12 22.46
CA ARG A 775 37.78 40.91 21.50
C ARG A 775 38.84 40.00 22.09
N ALA A 776 39.42 39.12 21.27
CA ALA A 776 40.49 38.23 21.74
C ALA A 776 41.65 39.04 22.37
N SER A 777 41.90 40.25 21.86
CA SER A 777 42.94 41.17 22.43
C SER A 777 42.65 41.60 23.87
N GLU A 778 41.42 41.61 24.33
CA GLU A 778 41.03 41.97 25.70
C GLU A 778 41.36 40.83 26.69
N VAL A 779 41.53 39.62 26.24
CA VAL A 779 41.99 38.51 27.05
C VAL A 779 43.51 38.60 27.22
N PRO A 780 44.03 38.60 28.46
CA PRO A 780 45.46 38.77 28.70
C PRO A 780 46.33 37.72 28.02
N LEU A 781 47.32 38.15 27.27
CA LEU A 781 48.38 37.31 26.76
C LEU A 781 49.42 37.10 27.89
N LYS A 782 49.55 35.84 28.35
CA LYS A 782 50.39 35.51 29.51
C LYS A 782 51.30 34.33 29.20
N PRO A 783 52.49 34.30 29.83
CA PRO A 783 53.33 33.10 29.74
C PRO A 783 52.60 31.84 30.23
N ARG A 784 52.95 30.72 29.66
CA ARG A 784 52.40 29.41 29.97
C ARG A 784 52.33 29.11 31.47
N GLU A 785 53.31 29.39 32.22
CA GLU A 785 53.44 29.06 33.64
C GLU A 785 52.64 29.99 34.57
N SER A 786 52.09 31.07 34.06
CA SER A 786 51.31 32.04 34.87
C SER A 786 49.89 31.53 35.10
N GLY A 787 49.25 32.02 36.20
CA GLY A 787 47.85 31.76 36.47
C GLY A 787 46.89 32.41 35.47
N PHE A 788 45.63 31.97 35.38
CA PHE A 788 44.60 32.54 34.52
C PHE A 788 44.27 33.99 34.89
N GLY A 789 44.21 34.32 36.14
CA GLY A 789 43.73 35.65 36.59
C GLY A 789 42.27 35.63 37.03
N SER A 790 41.69 36.83 37.10
CA SER A 790 40.25 37.00 37.43
C SER A 790 39.36 36.54 36.29
N PRO A 791 38.12 36.07 36.58
CA PRO A 791 37.17 35.78 35.53
C PRO A 791 36.84 37.01 34.70
N LEU A 792 36.80 36.87 33.39
CA LEU A 792 36.37 37.91 32.43
C LEU A 792 34.90 37.82 32.08
N VAL A 793 34.31 36.62 32.21
CA VAL A 793 32.87 36.35 32.01
C VAL A 793 32.25 36.08 33.36
N LEU A 794 31.21 36.85 33.74
CA LEU A 794 30.82 37.00 35.13
C LEU A 794 29.58 36.21 35.58
N LYS A 795 28.96 35.39 34.71
CA LYS A 795 27.73 34.68 35.08
C LYS A 795 27.89 33.18 34.89
N ASP A 796 27.23 32.39 35.78
CA ASP A 796 27.10 30.96 35.64
C ASP A 796 26.29 30.62 34.39
N GLY A 797 26.68 29.59 33.62
CA GLY A 797 25.96 29.10 32.41
C GLY A 797 26.45 29.69 31.08
N TRP A 798 27.54 30.45 31.06
CA TRP A 798 28.11 30.97 29.82
C TRP A 798 28.54 29.87 28.83
N ASN A 799 28.35 30.11 27.54
CA ASN A 799 28.85 29.26 26.45
C ASN A 799 29.49 30.14 25.36
N LEU A 800 30.66 29.71 24.90
CA LEU A 800 31.29 30.35 23.73
C LEU A 800 30.52 29.91 22.50
N TYR A 801 29.98 30.86 21.77
CA TYR A 801 29.34 30.60 20.46
C TYR A 801 30.43 30.21 19.44
N ARG A 802 30.31 29.03 18.86
CA ARG A 802 31.33 28.50 17.96
C ARG A 802 30.97 28.60 16.50
N GLY A 803 29.68 28.70 16.21
CA GLY A 803 29.18 28.58 14.85
C GLY A 803 29.05 27.12 14.37
N ILE A 804 28.61 26.96 13.15
CA ILE A 804 28.57 25.69 12.41
C ILE A 804 29.80 25.68 11.51
N ASP A 805 30.60 24.61 11.61
CA ASP A 805 31.76 24.42 10.73
C ASP A 805 31.27 24.15 9.29
N GLU A 806 31.89 24.82 8.32
CA GLU A 806 31.60 24.65 6.90
C GLU A 806 32.75 23.91 6.22
N CYS A 807 32.44 22.82 5.52
CA CYS A 807 33.42 22.09 4.73
C CYS A 807 33.66 22.80 3.39
N ARG A 808 34.89 23.25 3.15
CA ARG A 808 35.28 23.86 1.87
C ARG A 808 35.44 22.77 0.81
N ILE A 809 35.00 23.06 -0.41
CA ILE A 809 35.24 22.19 -1.54
C ILE A 809 36.70 22.35 -1.96
N ILE A 810 37.46 21.27 -1.92
CA ILE A 810 38.85 21.18 -2.35
C ILE A 810 38.97 19.99 -3.29
N ASP A 811 39.59 20.20 -4.47
CA ASP A 811 39.81 19.15 -5.44
C ASP A 811 40.68 18.03 -4.86
N ILE A 812 40.28 16.80 -5.10
CA ILE A 812 41.04 15.63 -4.65
C ILE A 812 42.29 15.55 -5.52
N PRO A 813 43.52 15.50 -4.92
CA PRO A 813 44.73 15.34 -5.68
C PRO A 813 44.74 14.01 -6.42
N THR A 814 45.01 14.04 -7.72
CA THR A 814 44.97 12.87 -8.62
C THR A 814 45.95 11.75 -8.22
N ASP A 815 46.95 12.03 -7.36
CA ASP A 815 48.00 11.07 -6.93
C ASP A 815 47.62 10.30 -5.63
N VAL A 816 46.44 10.59 -5.02
CA VAL A 816 46.05 10.00 -3.74
C VAL A 816 45.00 8.88 -3.91
N ASP A 817 44.47 8.73 -5.13
CA ASP A 817 43.37 7.80 -5.42
C ASP A 817 43.66 6.32 -5.16
N ASN A 818 44.96 5.89 -5.13
CA ASN A 818 45.28 4.47 -4.99
C ASN A 818 45.57 4.02 -3.54
N GLU A 819 46.03 4.93 -2.64
CA GLU A 819 46.36 4.49 -1.26
C GLU A 819 45.19 4.56 -0.29
N VAL A 820 44.23 5.48 -0.50
CA VAL A 820 43.10 5.68 0.42
C VAL A 820 41.96 4.68 0.16
N HIS A 821 41.77 4.28 -1.10
CA HIS A 821 40.75 3.27 -1.46
C HIS A 821 41.17 1.84 -1.08
N GLU A 822 42.47 1.45 -1.23
CA GLU A 822 42.95 0.12 -0.85
C GLU A 822 42.92 -0.12 0.67
N ASP A 823 43.21 0.90 1.49
CA ASP A 823 43.18 0.76 2.96
C ASP A 823 41.76 0.74 3.51
N VAL A 824 40.81 1.41 2.87
CA VAL A 824 39.38 1.40 3.30
C VAL A 824 38.70 0.10 2.87
N GLU A 825 38.97 -0.43 1.70
CA GLU A 825 38.45 -1.74 1.27
C GLU A 825 39.05 -2.91 2.11
N ARG A 826 40.34 -2.85 2.49
CA ARG A 826 40.91 -3.86 3.37
C ARG A 826 40.33 -3.85 4.78
N LEU A 827 40.00 -2.68 5.31
CA LEU A 827 39.37 -2.56 6.65
C LEU A 827 37.91 -3.00 6.65
N SER A 828 37.17 -2.85 5.54
CA SER A 828 35.78 -3.34 5.43
C SER A 828 35.68 -4.85 5.28
N LEU A 829 36.69 -5.49 4.70
CA LEU A 829 36.76 -6.95 4.51
C LEU A 829 37.07 -7.73 5.80
N PHE A 830 37.67 -7.08 6.82
CA PHE A 830 37.97 -7.72 8.11
C PHE A 830 36.87 -7.57 9.16
N ASP A 831 35.96 -6.59 9.01
CA ASP A 831 34.85 -6.36 9.96
C ASP A 831 33.64 -7.29 9.73
N GLU A 832 33.54 -8.03 8.61
CA GLU A 832 32.43 -8.96 8.32
C GLU A 832 32.59 -10.39 8.88
N LYS A 833 33.67 -10.67 9.65
CA LYS A 833 33.95 -12.05 10.13
C LYS A 833 33.90 -12.26 11.64
N GLU A 834 33.44 -11.34 12.44
CA GLU A 834 33.12 -11.61 13.86
C GLU A 834 31.78 -11.00 14.27
N GLY A 835 30.73 -11.84 14.27
CA GLY A 835 29.45 -11.52 14.89
C GLY A 835 28.31 -12.35 14.37
#